data_a4f5e10c06a4491cd6317f85e52b6e35
#
_entry.id   a4f5e10c06a4491cd6317f85e52b6e35
#
_cell.length_a   1.000
_cell.length_b   1.000
_cell.length_c   1.000
_cell.angle_alpha   90.00
_cell.angle_beta   90.00
_cell.angle_gamma   90.00
#
_symmetry.space_group_name_H-M   'P 1'
#
loop_
_entity.id
_entity.type
_entity.pdbx_description
1 polymer ?
#
loop_
_entity_poly.entity_id
_entity_poly.type
_entity_poly.pdbx_seq_one_letter_code
_entity_poly.pdbx_strand_id
1 'polypeptide(L)'
;MSSTFTRNDRLTLDVIKKAFDLDIIVFLDWESFYKSKANQGSKSYSLKSLTYPEYILGERFHETGLGLAIDLDETILYGHGKDFYREQMDMIKRARADGLRVGLVAHNTTFDGAICNWVHGVEFDFYFDTMLMRKYLAAHKPARLDACAKDEWPDDPALRKGNDLADVDGIKYEYITDEQHASLAKYCRQDVNLMRRLFLAYVPRIGLGESIELNAMNITLRGAIEPQFDIKNELLHEVLVEEREKDGKAVVAAIEYCLEHDIKDVTPKTFGSNQQYEQLLREFGLTVPKKISKTTGLLSPALGKGDPEYIRLQIDNPQHAALYKARERVKSTIASSRAERMLSVSETFRSVGFDDACMPFFLNYYGAGQTGRWSGGQKLNQQNNTRGGKHRLSMLAPDGYQIGVCDLSNIELRVNMWFCGQTDVLDQMKATDDLPDDHPDKYDYYCDVAGGIFDRKITKSQDKNERQMGKAAGLGLGFAMGWFGFQQYLASGPLGMEPMFKDDAFCRGVKNSYDTKHYAVKAMWHYLANTVMPVLVNGGELRFGPNDSYLARKDQIVLPSGRVLQYSNARYKGEETQSGVTMKVVFDSDKYDRWGKPVPKYLWHGLLIENIAQATARDILAEQLVNVNAELEDTGLGWVMGSVHDEILAALTERDLDRAYAVMERHMAVAPSWAVGLPLANDGGYAKEYSK
;
A
#
# COMPACT_ATOMS: atom_id res chain seq x y z
N MET A 1 31.36 -9.14 -25.64
CA MET A 1 31.03 -10.57 -25.78
C MET A 1 29.53 -10.71 -25.59
N SER A 2 28.83 -11.15 -26.62
CA SER A 2 27.37 -11.37 -26.55
C SER A 2 27.16 -12.56 -25.61
N SER A 3 26.57 -12.30 -24.46
CA SER A 3 26.11 -13.37 -23.57
C SER A 3 24.83 -13.97 -24.19
N THR A 4 25.01 -14.86 -25.14
CA THR A 4 23.92 -15.58 -25.80
C THR A 4 23.11 -16.35 -24.75
N PHE A 5 21.78 -16.29 -24.86
CA PHE A 5 20.91 -17.10 -24.06
C PHE A 5 21.08 -18.58 -24.40
N THR A 6 21.13 -19.42 -23.37
CA THR A 6 21.32 -20.87 -23.50
C THR A 6 20.05 -21.54 -24.03
N ARG A 7 20.16 -22.82 -24.41
CA ARG A 7 19.00 -23.65 -24.72
C ARG A 7 18.03 -23.75 -23.54
N ASN A 8 18.56 -23.81 -22.30
CA ASN A 8 17.75 -23.88 -21.10
C ASN A 8 16.96 -22.57 -20.87
N ASP A 9 17.56 -21.40 -21.14
CA ASP A 9 16.88 -20.11 -21.06
C ASP A 9 15.66 -20.06 -22.01
N ARG A 10 15.84 -20.56 -23.26
CA ARG A 10 14.76 -20.63 -24.26
C ARG A 10 13.65 -21.58 -23.82
N LEU A 11 13.99 -22.76 -23.32
CA LEU A 11 13.00 -23.71 -22.76
C LEU A 11 12.27 -23.11 -21.56
N THR A 12 12.95 -22.36 -20.70
CA THR A 12 12.33 -21.65 -19.57
C THR A 12 11.34 -20.61 -20.06
N LEU A 13 11.68 -19.83 -21.08
CA LEU A 13 10.76 -18.85 -21.66
C LEU A 13 9.53 -19.51 -22.27
N ASP A 14 9.69 -20.62 -23.01
CA ASP A 14 8.58 -21.36 -23.62
C ASP A 14 7.61 -21.90 -22.55
N VAL A 15 8.15 -22.41 -21.43
CA VAL A 15 7.33 -22.83 -20.28
C VAL A 15 6.57 -21.66 -19.67
N ILE A 16 7.22 -20.48 -19.51
CA ILE A 16 6.56 -19.29 -18.99
C ILE A 16 5.44 -18.85 -19.95
N LYS A 17 5.72 -18.72 -21.24
CA LYS A 17 4.71 -18.33 -22.25
C LYS A 17 3.49 -19.24 -22.19
N LYS A 18 3.71 -20.55 -22.19
CA LYS A 18 2.63 -21.52 -22.08
C LYS A 18 1.85 -21.39 -20.76
N ALA A 19 2.55 -21.13 -19.66
CA ALA A 19 1.94 -21.03 -18.33
C ALA A 19 1.02 -19.80 -18.17
N PHE A 20 1.28 -18.73 -18.92
CA PHE A 20 0.48 -17.48 -18.90
C PHE A 20 -0.33 -17.28 -20.19
N ASP A 21 -0.42 -18.32 -21.02
CA ASP A 21 -1.15 -18.30 -22.29
C ASP A 21 -0.73 -17.11 -23.17
N LEU A 22 0.57 -16.98 -23.41
CA LEU A 22 1.18 -15.91 -24.19
C LEU A 22 1.88 -16.46 -25.44
N ASP A 23 1.72 -15.79 -26.57
CA ASP A 23 2.42 -16.09 -27.81
C ASP A 23 3.75 -15.37 -27.91
N ILE A 24 3.80 -14.15 -27.38
CA ILE A 24 4.95 -13.24 -27.47
C ILE A 24 5.19 -12.55 -26.11
N ILE A 25 6.46 -12.40 -25.72
CA ILE A 25 6.86 -11.54 -24.62
C ILE A 25 7.73 -10.41 -25.17
N VAL A 26 7.29 -9.18 -24.93
CA VAL A 26 8.02 -7.96 -25.28
C VAL A 26 8.76 -7.47 -24.04
N PHE A 27 10.06 -7.30 -24.16
CA PHE A 27 10.92 -6.66 -23.16
C PHE A 27 11.26 -5.26 -23.68
N LEU A 28 10.92 -4.23 -22.94
CA LEU A 28 11.18 -2.86 -23.35
C LEU A 28 11.63 -1.95 -22.21
N ASP A 29 12.32 -0.88 -22.58
CA ASP A 29 12.81 0.16 -21.69
C ASP A 29 12.74 1.51 -22.42
N TRP A 30 11.88 2.42 -21.91
CA TRP A 30 11.72 3.75 -22.44
C TRP A 30 12.69 4.74 -21.81
N GLU A 31 13.42 5.43 -22.65
CA GLU A 31 14.19 6.60 -22.23
C GLU A 31 13.38 7.88 -22.48
N SER A 32 13.37 8.77 -21.52
CA SER A 32 12.58 10.01 -21.59
C SER A 32 13.33 11.20 -20.98
N PHE A 33 12.93 12.40 -21.40
CA PHE A 33 13.51 13.63 -20.87
C PHE A 33 13.35 13.74 -19.36
N TYR A 34 14.44 13.99 -18.67
CA TYR A 34 14.42 14.30 -17.24
C TYR A 34 15.35 15.47 -16.91
N LYS A 35 15.09 16.14 -15.79
CA LYS A 35 15.95 17.18 -15.25
C LYS A 35 16.08 17.03 -13.75
N SER A 36 17.29 16.73 -13.28
CA SER A 36 17.58 16.55 -11.86
C SER A 36 17.65 17.88 -11.10
N LYS A 37 17.61 17.83 -9.76
CA LYS A 37 17.81 19.02 -8.91
C LYS A 37 19.23 19.58 -8.95
N ALA A 38 20.20 18.77 -9.35
CA ALA A 38 21.59 19.19 -9.44
C ALA A 38 21.83 20.17 -10.60
N ASN A 39 20.99 20.12 -11.61
CA ASN A 39 21.06 20.98 -12.78
C ASN A 39 20.37 22.31 -12.49
N GLN A 40 21.14 23.36 -12.17
CA GLN A 40 20.68 24.62 -11.59
C GLN A 40 19.66 25.42 -12.44
N GLY A 41 18.74 26.12 -11.76
CA GLY A 41 17.97 27.27 -12.27
C GLY A 41 16.51 27.01 -12.62
N SER A 42 15.97 25.80 -12.58
CA SER A 42 14.54 25.53 -12.79
C SER A 42 14.02 24.41 -11.89
N LYS A 43 12.68 24.32 -11.74
CA LYS A 43 12.04 23.20 -11.03
C LYS A 43 12.50 21.86 -11.64
N SER A 44 12.84 20.89 -10.78
CA SER A 44 13.15 19.52 -11.19
C SER A 44 11.99 18.90 -11.99
N TYR A 45 12.32 18.16 -13.05
CA TYR A 45 11.39 17.34 -13.81
C TYR A 45 11.86 15.90 -13.77
N SER A 46 11.34 15.15 -12.81
CA SER A 46 11.79 13.78 -12.56
C SER A 46 10.73 13.02 -11.76
N LEU A 47 10.74 11.70 -11.81
CA LEU A 47 9.86 10.82 -11.05
C LEU A 47 10.04 10.92 -9.52
N LYS A 48 11.10 11.58 -9.03
CA LYS A 48 11.26 11.93 -7.60
C LYS A 48 10.36 13.08 -7.18
N SER A 49 10.02 13.98 -8.10
CA SER A 49 9.24 15.19 -7.85
C SER A 49 7.82 15.16 -8.39
N LEU A 50 7.58 14.45 -9.49
CA LEU A 50 6.31 14.34 -10.19
C LEU A 50 5.70 12.93 -10.02
N THR A 51 4.38 12.84 -10.14
CA THR A 51 3.67 11.58 -10.34
C THR A 51 3.79 11.13 -11.80
N TYR A 52 3.46 9.88 -12.13
CA TYR A 52 3.49 9.41 -13.51
C TYR A 52 2.57 10.23 -14.44
N PRO A 53 1.30 10.52 -14.08
CA PRO A 53 0.50 11.41 -14.92
C PRO A 53 1.11 12.80 -15.13
N GLU A 54 1.59 13.46 -14.06
CA GLU A 54 2.25 14.76 -14.15
C GLU A 54 3.54 14.73 -15.00
N TYR A 55 4.22 13.59 -15.04
CA TYR A 55 5.45 13.42 -15.80
C TYR A 55 5.18 13.03 -17.24
N ILE A 56 4.40 11.96 -17.50
CA ILE A 56 4.21 11.37 -18.81
C ILE A 56 3.26 12.22 -19.68
N LEU A 57 2.20 12.78 -19.10
CA LEU A 57 1.22 13.60 -19.80
C LEU A 57 1.49 15.11 -19.65
N GLY A 58 2.60 15.49 -19.02
CA GLY A 58 3.00 16.88 -18.85
C GLY A 58 3.63 17.46 -20.12
N GLU A 59 3.49 18.77 -20.35
CA GLU A 59 3.99 19.50 -21.53
C GLU A 59 5.51 19.33 -21.82
N ARG A 60 6.28 18.92 -20.82
CA ARG A 60 7.74 18.75 -20.93
C ARG A 60 8.14 17.31 -21.26
N PHE A 61 7.18 16.39 -21.27
CA PHE A 61 7.46 15.01 -21.58
C PHE A 61 7.80 14.83 -23.06
N HIS A 62 8.83 14.08 -23.33
CA HIS A 62 9.14 13.53 -24.65
C HIS A 62 10.06 12.33 -24.49
N GLU A 63 9.86 11.35 -25.33
CA GLU A 63 10.71 10.17 -25.40
C GLU A 63 12.04 10.54 -26.05
N THR A 64 13.13 9.98 -25.53
CA THR A 64 14.48 10.17 -26.04
C THR A 64 15.09 8.91 -26.63
N GLY A 65 14.47 7.75 -26.37
CA GLY A 65 14.88 6.47 -26.91
C GLY A 65 13.96 5.33 -26.47
N LEU A 66 13.99 4.24 -27.20
CA LEU A 66 13.31 2.98 -26.90
C LEU A 66 14.23 1.81 -27.18
N GLY A 67 14.49 0.99 -26.17
CA GLY A 67 15.06 -0.34 -26.30
C GLY A 67 13.97 -1.40 -26.27
N LEU A 68 14.01 -2.34 -27.22
CA LEU A 68 13.01 -3.39 -27.33
C LEU A 68 13.64 -4.71 -27.77
N ALA A 69 13.17 -5.80 -27.19
CA ALA A 69 13.45 -7.15 -27.65
C ALA A 69 12.19 -8.02 -27.60
N ILE A 70 12.03 -8.89 -28.57
CA ILE A 70 10.97 -9.89 -28.59
C ILE A 70 11.55 -11.21 -28.11
N ASP A 71 10.90 -11.81 -27.14
CA ASP A 71 11.34 -13.08 -26.54
C ASP A 71 12.85 -13.06 -26.18
N LEU A 72 13.60 -14.07 -26.59
CA LEU A 72 15.06 -14.13 -26.42
C LEU A 72 15.81 -13.95 -27.75
N ASP A 73 15.27 -13.11 -28.63
CA ASP A 73 15.95 -12.75 -29.86
C ASP A 73 17.36 -12.22 -29.57
N GLU A 74 18.32 -12.51 -30.43
CA GLU A 74 19.72 -12.11 -30.25
C GLU A 74 19.88 -10.59 -30.34
N THR A 75 19.05 -9.94 -31.15
CA THR A 75 19.07 -8.50 -31.38
C THR A 75 18.15 -7.78 -30.41
N ILE A 76 18.71 -6.87 -29.60
CA ILE A 76 17.95 -5.87 -28.87
C ILE A 76 17.91 -4.62 -29.74
N LEU A 77 16.75 -4.28 -30.27
CA LEU A 77 16.55 -3.07 -31.04
C LEU A 77 16.73 -1.85 -30.12
N TYR A 78 17.29 -0.80 -30.68
CA TYR A 78 17.23 0.53 -30.08
C TYR A 78 17.04 1.52 -31.21
N GLY A 79 16.13 2.45 -30.98
CA GLY A 79 15.93 3.58 -31.89
C GLY A 79 15.33 4.76 -31.15
N HIS A 80 15.29 5.87 -31.85
CA HIS A 80 14.73 7.13 -31.38
C HIS A 80 13.96 7.86 -32.48
N GLY A 81 13.08 8.78 -32.06
CA GLY A 81 12.23 9.54 -32.96
C GLY A 81 10.86 8.93 -33.19
N LYS A 82 9.89 9.80 -33.45
CA LYS A 82 8.45 9.46 -33.48
C LYS A 82 8.10 8.35 -34.48
N ASP A 83 8.78 8.29 -35.63
CA ASP A 83 8.48 7.26 -36.64
C ASP A 83 8.89 5.88 -36.16
N PHE A 84 10.08 5.77 -35.52
CA PHE A 84 10.53 4.51 -34.93
C PHE A 84 9.57 4.04 -33.79
N TYR A 85 9.21 4.93 -32.89
CA TYR A 85 8.30 4.57 -31.80
C TYR A 85 6.95 4.09 -32.31
N ARG A 86 6.37 4.82 -33.25
CA ARG A 86 5.11 4.45 -33.91
C ARG A 86 5.20 3.07 -34.57
N GLU A 87 6.26 2.81 -35.33
CA GLU A 87 6.47 1.53 -36.01
C GLU A 87 6.48 0.35 -35.03
N GLN A 88 7.22 0.48 -33.92
CA GLN A 88 7.29 -0.58 -32.92
C GLN A 88 5.95 -0.77 -32.19
N MET A 89 5.28 0.30 -31.81
CA MET A 89 3.98 0.24 -31.15
C MET A 89 2.88 -0.31 -32.08
N ASP A 90 2.89 0.07 -33.36
CA ASP A 90 1.96 -0.46 -34.37
C ASP A 90 2.23 -1.93 -34.67
N MET A 91 3.46 -2.39 -34.56
CA MET A 91 3.79 -3.83 -34.65
C MET A 91 3.09 -4.62 -33.54
N ILE A 92 3.15 -4.14 -32.30
CA ILE A 92 2.50 -4.79 -31.14
C ILE A 92 0.96 -4.76 -31.33
N LYS A 93 0.39 -3.63 -31.75
CA LYS A 93 -1.06 -3.51 -32.02
C LYS A 93 -1.51 -4.51 -33.09
N ARG A 94 -0.74 -4.65 -34.18
CA ARG A 94 -1.04 -5.62 -35.23
C ARG A 94 -0.97 -7.05 -34.72
N ALA A 95 0.06 -7.41 -33.96
CA ALA A 95 0.17 -8.76 -33.40
C ALA A 95 -1.07 -9.11 -32.54
N ARG A 96 -1.53 -8.19 -31.70
CA ARG A 96 -2.76 -8.40 -30.92
C ARG A 96 -4.02 -8.45 -31.80
N ALA A 97 -4.11 -7.60 -32.82
CA ALA A 97 -5.24 -7.61 -33.78
C ALA A 97 -5.30 -8.92 -34.57
N ASP A 98 -4.16 -9.55 -34.82
CA ASP A 98 -4.05 -10.87 -35.46
C ASP A 98 -4.35 -12.03 -34.48
N GLY A 99 -4.73 -11.72 -33.24
CA GLY A 99 -5.15 -12.69 -32.22
C GLY A 99 -4.01 -13.24 -31.37
N LEU A 100 -2.78 -12.70 -31.48
CA LEU A 100 -1.66 -13.12 -30.63
C LEU A 100 -1.78 -12.46 -29.25
N ARG A 101 -1.52 -13.24 -28.23
CA ARG A 101 -1.46 -12.76 -26.85
C ARG A 101 -0.05 -12.28 -26.50
N VAL A 102 0.07 -11.02 -26.12
CA VAL A 102 1.35 -10.33 -25.94
C VAL A 102 1.54 -9.91 -24.48
N GLY A 103 2.61 -10.41 -23.86
CA GLY A 103 3.03 -9.98 -22.52
C GLY A 103 4.08 -8.85 -22.57
N LEU A 104 4.02 -7.94 -21.59
CA LEU A 104 5.02 -6.90 -21.39
C LEU A 104 5.90 -7.21 -20.17
N VAL A 105 7.20 -7.08 -20.32
CA VAL A 105 8.16 -7.08 -19.20
C VAL A 105 8.97 -5.78 -19.22
N ALA A 106 8.98 -5.07 -18.09
CA ALA A 106 9.88 -3.97 -17.84
C ALA A 106 10.45 -4.00 -16.40
N HIS A 107 11.36 -3.10 -16.11
CA HIS A 107 11.85 -2.90 -14.73
C HIS A 107 11.26 -1.59 -14.16
N ASN A 108 10.15 -1.66 -13.49
CA ASN A 108 9.17 -0.61 -13.16
C ASN A 108 8.10 -0.46 -14.26
N THR A 109 7.50 -1.56 -14.61
CA THR A 109 6.54 -1.71 -15.73
C THR A 109 5.38 -0.70 -15.67
N THR A 110 4.99 -0.23 -14.48
CA THR A 110 3.99 0.85 -14.38
C THR A 110 4.40 2.09 -15.18
N PHE A 111 5.70 2.43 -15.23
CA PHE A 111 6.18 3.59 -15.99
C PHE A 111 6.20 3.32 -17.50
N ASP A 112 6.83 2.24 -17.91
CA ASP A 112 6.98 1.90 -19.32
C ASP A 112 5.65 1.52 -19.98
N GLY A 113 4.83 0.74 -19.26
CA GLY A 113 3.48 0.39 -19.68
C GLY A 113 2.55 1.60 -19.77
N ALA A 114 2.70 2.58 -18.85
CA ALA A 114 1.96 3.84 -18.93
C ALA A 114 2.33 4.66 -20.20
N ILE A 115 3.60 4.71 -20.59
CA ILE A 115 3.98 5.35 -21.87
C ILE A 115 3.34 4.59 -23.03
N CYS A 116 3.41 3.26 -23.06
CA CYS A 116 2.76 2.46 -24.10
C CYS A 116 1.26 2.71 -24.18
N ASN A 117 0.56 2.76 -23.04
CA ASN A 117 -0.89 2.95 -23.01
C ASN A 117 -1.29 4.43 -23.23
N TRP A 118 -0.75 5.35 -22.40
CA TRP A 118 -1.24 6.74 -22.37
C TRP A 118 -0.77 7.58 -23.56
N VAL A 119 0.41 7.28 -24.13
CA VAL A 119 0.98 8.04 -25.24
C VAL A 119 0.72 7.34 -26.57
N HIS A 120 0.82 6.02 -26.61
CA HIS A 120 0.74 5.25 -27.85
C HIS A 120 -0.54 4.44 -28.02
N GLY A 121 -1.40 4.33 -26.98
CA GLY A 121 -2.64 3.56 -27.03
C GLY A 121 -2.40 2.05 -27.23
N VAL A 122 -1.36 1.50 -26.60
CA VAL A 122 -1.02 0.07 -26.63
C VAL A 122 -1.29 -0.56 -25.28
N GLU A 123 -2.07 -1.64 -25.29
CA GLU A 123 -2.33 -2.51 -24.16
C GLU A 123 -1.66 -3.86 -24.33
N PHE A 124 -1.46 -4.58 -23.24
CA PHE A 124 -0.89 -5.91 -23.23
C PHE A 124 -1.82 -6.90 -22.53
N ASP A 125 -1.71 -8.18 -22.89
CA ASP A 125 -2.55 -9.22 -22.30
C ASP A 125 -2.06 -9.63 -20.91
N PHE A 126 -0.77 -9.37 -20.60
CA PHE A 126 -0.19 -9.59 -19.28
C PHE A 126 0.99 -8.66 -19.02
N TYR A 127 1.08 -8.14 -17.80
CA TYR A 127 2.15 -7.26 -17.35
C TYR A 127 3.03 -7.95 -16.30
N PHE A 128 4.32 -8.02 -16.56
CA PHE A 128 5.34 -8.47 -15.61
C PHE A 128 6.26 -7.32 -15.23
N ASP A 129 6.73 -7.31 -13.98
CA ASP A 129 7.65 -6.28 -13.48
C ASP A 129 8.79 -6.92 -12.66
N THR A 130 10.01 -6.86 -13.19
CA THR A 130 11.18 -7.45 -12.52
C THR A 130 11.57 -6.72 -11.22
N MET A 131 11.21 -5.44 -11.07
CA MET A 131 11.38 -4.71 -9.81
C MET A 131 10.40 -5.21 -8.74
N LEU A 132 9.12 -5.44 -9.10
CA LEU A 132 8.12 -5.97 -8.18
C LEU A 132 8.39 -7.44 -7.83
N MET A 133 8.86 -8.25 -8.79
CA MET A 133 9.35 -9.61 -8.53
C MET A 133 10.47 -9.61 -7.49
N ARG A 134 11.42 -8.68 -7.61
CA ARG A 134 12.48 -8.50 -6.62
C ARG A 134 11.95 -8.14 -5.24
N LYS A 135 10.95 -7.26 -5.15
CA LYS A 135 10.30 -6.92 -3.87
C LYS A 135 9.64 -8.12 -3.21
N TYR A 136 8.99 -8.98 -3.99
CA TYR A 136 8.44 -10.23 -3.48
C TYR A 136 9.52 -11.18 -2.96
N LEU A 137 10.55 -11.42 -3.74
CA LEU A 137 11.63 -12.38 -3.41
C LEU A 137 12.54 -11.89 -2.28
N ALA A 138 12.74 -10.58 -2.16
CA ALA A 138 13.70 -10.00 -1.21
C ALA A 138 13.35 -8.53 -0.85
N ALA A 139 12.20 -8.31 -0.22
CA ALA A 139 11.69 -6.97 0.14
C ALA A 139 12.68 -6.13 0.98
N HIS A 140 13.58 -6.77 1.72
CA HIS A 140 14.60 -6.13 2.54
C HIS A 140 15.82 -5.63 1.75
N LYS A 141 15.89 -5.93 0.45
CA LYS A 141 17.02 -5.54 -0.42
C LYS A 141 16.57 -4.48 -1.44
N PRO A 142 17.50 -3.62 -1.91
CA PRO A 142 17.18 -2.67 -2.97
C PRO A 142 16.68 -3.36 -4.23
N ALA A 143 15.64 -2.76 -4.86
CA ALA A 143 15.01 -3.30 -6.07
C ALA A 143 15.39 -2.55 -7.35
N ARG A 144 16.41 -1.68 -7.33
CA ARG A 144 16.93 -1.04 -8.54
C ARG A 144 17.64 -2.08 -9.42
N LEU A 145 17.58 -1.89 -10.73
CA LEU A 145 18.10 -2.83 -11.73
C LEU A 145 19.59 -3.18 -11.48
N ASP A 146 20.43 -2.16 -11.19
CA ASP A 146 21.84 -2.33 -10.86
C ASP A 146 22.07 -3.18 -9.62
N ALA A 147 21.25 -2.96 -8.58
CA ALA A 147 21.34 -3.72 -7.33
C ALA A 147 20.85 -5.16 -7.51
N CYS A 148 19.80 -5.38 -8.29
CA CYS A 148 19.29 -6.70 -8.63
C CYS A 148 20.35 -7.51 -9.41
N ALA A 149 20.91 -6.94 -10.45
CA ALA A 149 21.93 -7.59 -11.27
C ALA A 149 23.21 -7.91 -10.47
N LYS A 150 23.64 -6.98 -9.60
CA LYS A 150 24.80 -7.22 -8.73
C LYS A 150 24.56 -8.34 -7.71
N ASP A 151 23.35 -8.46 -7.21
CA ASP A 151 23.00 -9.49 -6.21
C ASP A 151 22.86 -10.88 -6.86
N GLU A 152 22.29 -10.97 -8.07
CA GLU A 152 22.11 -12.24 -8.78
C GLU A 152 23.41 -12.73 -9.45
N TRP A 153 24.24 -11.82 -9.95
CA TRP A 153 25.50 -12.17 -10.64
C TRP A 153 26.69 -11.37 -10.09
N PRO A 154 27.11 -11.61 -8.82
CA PRO A 154 28.15 -10.79 -8.15
C PRO A 154 29.50 -10.83 -8.87
N ASP A 155 29.84 -11.92 -9.55
CA ASP A 155 31.14 -12.15 -10.16
C ASP A 155 31.18 -11.88 -11.67
N ASP A 156 30.04 -11.50 -12.30
CA ASP A 156 30.00 -11.23 -13.74
C ASP A 156 30.00 -9.71 -14.03
N PRO A 157 31.16 -9.15 -14.46
CA PRO A 157 31.25 -7.72 -14.80
C PRO A 157 30.48 -7.35 -16.08
N ALA A 158 30.15 -8.30 -16.95
CA ALA A 158 29.38 -8.03 -18.17
C ALA A 158 27.89 -7.76 -17.83
N LEU A 159 27.42 -8.21 -16.67
CA LEU A 159 26.07 -8.00 -16.18
C LEU A 159 26.02 -6.84 -15.18
N ARG A 160 26.60 -5.71 -15.53
CA ARG A 160 26.53 -4.46 -14.77
C ARG A 160 25.78 -3.38 -15.56
N LYS A 161 24.99 -2.59 -14.84
CA LYS A 161 24.34 -1.41 -15.40
C LYS A 161 25.37 -0.30 -15.66
N GLY A 162 25.28 0.38 -16.80
CA GLY A 162 26.09 1.56 -17.11
C GLY A 162 25.65 2.81 -16.33
N ASN A 163 26.41 3.89 -16.42
CA ASN A 163 26.12 5.19 -15.80
C ASN A 163 25.87 6.30 -16.84
N ASP A 164 25.70 5.95 -18.11
CA ASP A 164 25.72 6.87 -19.25
C ASP A 164 24.50 7.81 -19.32
N LEU A 165 23.46 7.56 -18.51
CA LEU A 165 22.23 8.41 -18.45
C LEU A 165 22.52 9.84 -17.96
N ALA A 166 23.57 10.06 -17.18
CA ALA A 166 23.90 11.37 -16.64
C ALA A 166 24.27 12.40 -17.74
N ASP A 167 24.70 11.94 -18.91
CA ASP A 167 25.17 12.77 -20.01
C ASP A 167 24.03 13.50 -20.74
N VAL A 168 22.77 13.13 -20.46
CA VAL A 168 21.57 13.77 -21.09
C VAL A 168 20.67 14.48 -20.06
N ASP A 169 21.12 14.66 -18.81
CA ASP A 169 20.33 15.35 -17.78
C ASP A 169 20.00 16.80 -18.18
N GLY A 170 18.72 17.05 -18.41
CA GLY A 170 18.19 18.37 -18.79
C GLY A 170 18.40 18.76 -20.27
N ILE A 171 18.89 17.85 -21.11
CA ILE A 171 19.02 18.04 -22.55
C ILE A 171 17.72 17.63 -23.23
N LYS A 172 17.13 18.52 -24.01
CA LYS A 172 15.95 18.20 -24.83
C LYS A 172 16.34 17.35 -26.02
N TYR A 173 15.41 16.51 -26.50
CA TYR A 173 15.63 15.58 -27.60
C TYR A 173 16.34 16.18 -28.83
N GLU A 174 15.92 17.36 -29.26
CA GLU A 174 16.49 18.03 -30.42
C GLU A 174 17.95 18.50 -30.26
N TYR A 175 18.50 18.42 -29.05
CA TYR A 175 19.90 18.78 -28.75
C TYR A 175 20.75 17.58 -28.30
N ILE A 176 20.20 16.36 -28.31
CA ILE A 176 20.96 15.14 -28.05
C ILE A 176 21.81 14.84 -29.30
N THR A 177 23.12 14.73 -29.11
CA THR A 177 24.05 14.44 -30.23
C THR A 177 24.02 12.96 -30.61
N ASP A 178 24.56 12.61 -31.79
CA ASP A 178 24.67 11.22 -32.25
C ASP A 178 25.53 10.36 -31.31
N GLU A 179 26.58 10.94 -30.69
CA GLU A 179 27.39 10.26 -29.70
C GLU A 179 26.59 9.97 -28.39
N GLN A 180 25.78 10.93 -27.98
CA GLN A 180 24.90 10.73 -26.81
C GLN A 180 23.80 9.70 -27.11
N HIS A 181 23.23 9.69 -28.32
CA HIS A 181 22.32 8.64 -28.74
C HIS A 181 22.99 7.26 -28.78
N ALA A 182 24.24 7.18 -29.26
CA ALA A 182 25.01 5.92 -29.23
C ALA A 182 25.27 5.44 -27.78
N SER A 183 25.52 6.35 -26.86
CA SER A 183 25.68 6.05 -25.42
C SER A 183 24.35 5.55 -24.81
N LEU A 184 23.26 6.26 -25.05
CA LEU A 184 21.91 5.85 -24.66
C LEU A 184 21.55 4.47 -25.22
N ALA A 185 21.87 4.21 -26.49
CA ALA A 185 21.63 2.91 -27.13
C ALA A 185 22.34 1.77 -26.42
N LYS A 186 23.59 1.96 -26.05
CA LYS A 186 24.35 0.97 -25.28
C LYS A 186 23.76 0.74 -23.91
N TYR A 187 23.41 1.82 -23.22
CA TYR A 187 22.80 1.80 -21.90
C TYR A 187 21.44 1.08 -21.91
N CYS A 188 20.50 1.49 -22.76
CA CYS A 188 19.18 0.95 -22.87
C CYS A 188 19.17 -0.55 -23.28
N ARG A 189 20.03 -0.94 -24.26
CA ARG A 189 20.19 -2.34 -24.62
C ARG A 189 20.71 -3.19 -23.45
N GLN A 190 21.60 -2.64 -22.63
CA GLN A 190 22.10 -3.34 -21.43
C GLN A 190 20.98 -3.49 -20.39
N ASP A 191 20.14 -2.46 -20.19
CA ASP A 191 19.01 -2.53 -19.26
C ASP A 191 17.99 -3.59 -19.69
N VAL A 192 17.63 -3.64 -20.99
CA VAL A 192 16.78 -4.70 -21.54
C VAL A 192 17.41 -6.09 -21.38
N ASN A 193 18.72 -6.24 -21.62
CA ASN A 193 19.42 -7.51 -21.43
C ASN A 193 19.40 -7.98 -19.97
N LEU A 194 19.67 -7.07 -19.02
CA LEU A 194 19.62 -7.39 -17.58
C LEU A 194 18.21 -7.77 -17.15
N MET A 195 17.21 -7.05 -17.60
CA MET A 195 15.81 -7.30 -17.32
C MET A 195 15.36 -8.69 -17.81
N ARG A 196 15.71 -9.10 -19.04
CA ARG A 196 15.43 -10.43 -19.59
C ARG A 196 16.01 -11.54 -18.71
N ARG A 197 17.24 -11.37 -18.24
CA ARG A 197 17.91 -12.34 -17.36
C ARG A 197 17.27 -12.41 -15.99
N LEU A 198 16.92 -11.26 -15.39
CA LEU A 198 16.22 -11.22 -14.12
C LEU A 198 14.83 -11.87 -14.23
N PHE A 199 14.12 -11.64 -15.32
CA PHE A 199 12.82 -12.25 -15.58
C PHE A 199 12.91 -13.78 -15.58
N LEU A 200 13.86 -14.35 -16.35
CA LEU A 200 14.09 -15.80 -16.40
C LEU A 200 14.54 -16.38 -15.04
N ALA A 201 15.28 -15.60 -14.24
CA ALA A 201 15.70 -16.02 -12.91
C ALA A 201 14.60 -15.94 -11.86
N TYR A 202 13.68 -14.94 -11.94
CA TYR A 202 12.72 -14.67 -10.92
C TYR A 202 11.40 -15.42 -11.08
N VAL A 203 10.87 -15.52 -12.31
CA VAL A 203 9.58 -16.16 -12.53
C VAL A 203 9.53 -17.60 -12.01
N PRO A 204 10.50 -18.49 -12.28
CA PRO A 204 10.49 -19.85 -11.73
C PRO A 204 10.57 -19.91 -10.20
N ARG A 205 11.15 -18.89 -9.56
CA ARG A 205 11.28 -18.82 -8.09
C ARG A 205 9.99 -18.30 -7.42
N ILE A 206 9.17 -17.55 -8.14
CA ILE A 206 7.88 -17.05 -7.65
C ILE A 206 6.79 -18.09 -7.91
N GLY A 207 6.80 -18.71 -9.08
CA GLY A 207 5.86 -19.71 -9.53
C GLY A 207 5.46 -19.49 -10.99
N LEU A 208 4.90 -20.51 -11.60
CA LEU A 208 4.40 -20.48 -12.98
C LEU A 208 2.88 -20.29 -12.98
N GLY A 209 2.26 -20.17 -14.11
CA GLY A 209 0.86 -19.99 -14.49
C GLY A 209 -0.20 -19.79 -13.39
N GLU A 210 -0.30 -20.71 -12.47
CA GLU A 210 -1.21 -20.64 -11.32
C GLU A 210 -0.63 -19.82 -10.15
N SER A 211 0.48 -19.10 -10.38
CA SER A 211 1.09 -18.25 -9.33
C SER A 211 0.16 -17.11 -8.93
N ILE A 212 -0.37 -17.19 -7.74
CA ILE A 212 -1.18 -16.11 -7.15
C ILE A 212 -0.41 -14.77 -7.19
N GLU A 213 0.88 -14.78 -6.90
CA GLU A 213 1.65 -13.54 -6.80
C GLU A 213 1.90 -12.86 -8.14
N LEU A 214 2.19 -13.60 -9.21
CA LEU A 214 2.39 -13.01 -10.54
C LEU A 214 1.06 -12.49 -11.12
N ASN A 215 -0.05 -13.21 -10.90
CA ASN A 215 -1.38 -12.75 -11.31
C ASN A 215 -1.84 -11.52 -10.50
N ALA A 216 -1.63 -11.50 -9.18
CA ALA A 216 -1.92 -10.32 -8.35
C ALA A 216 -1.06 -9.10 -8.72
N MET A 217 0.18 -9.34 -9.14
CA MET A 217 1.08 -8.30 -9.69
C MET A 217 0.53 -7.75 -11.01
N ASN A 218 0.12 -8.63 -11.93
CA ASN A 218 -0.49 -8.25 -13.21
C ASN A 218 -1.75 -7.39 -13.00
N ILE A 219 -2.68 -7.83 -12.14
CA ILE A 219 -3.90 -7.06 -11.82
C ILE A 219 -3.54 -5.68 -11.26
N THR A 220 -2.54 -5.60 -10.38
CA THR A 220 -2.08 -4.32 -9.80
C THR A 220 -1.47 -3.39 -10.86
N LEU A 221 -0.64 -3.94 -11.75
CA LEU A 221 -0.02 -3.19 -12.85
C LEU A 221 -1.07 -2.71 -13.83
N ARG A 222 -1.99 -3.57 -14.25
CA ARG A 222 -3.09 -3.23 -15.15
C ARG A 222 -3.94 -2.10 -14.55
N GLY A 223 -4.33 -2.19 -13.28
CA GLY A 223 -5.08 -1.13 -12.61
C GLY A 223 -4.36 0.22 -12.58
N ALA A 224 -3.02 0.23 -12.54
CA ALA A 224 -2.21 1.45 -12.52
C ALA A 224 -1.87 1.98 -13.93
N ILE A 225 -1.86 1.14 -14.95
CA ILE A 225 -1.54 1.49 -16.34
C ILE A 225 -2.80 1.84 -17.13
N GLU A 226 -3.83 1.02 -17.03
CA GLU A 226 -5.09 1.21 -17.73
C GLU A 226 -6.04 2.00 -16.83
N PRO A 227 -6.62 3.14 -17.27
CA PRO A 227 -7.62 3.86 -16.47
C PRO A 227 -8.81 2.97 -16.11
N GLN A 228 -9.21 2.99 -14.85
CA GLN A 228 -10.22 2.08 -14.30
C GLN A 228 -11.54 2.77 -13.97
N PHE A 229 -11.50 4.08 -13.66
CA PHE A 229 -12.65 4.82 -13.20
C PHE A 229 -12.89 6.04 -14.06
N ASP A 230 -14.14 6.37 -14.28
CA ASP A 230 -14.55 7.74 -14.60
C ASP A 230 -14.65 8.56 -13.31
N ILE A 231 -14.51 9.90 -13.42
CA ILE A 231 -14.52 10.81 -12.26
C ILE A 231 -15.58 11.89 -12.42
N LYS A 232 -16.48 11.94 -11.43
CA LYS A 232 -17.46 13.03 -11.30
C LYS A 232 -16.80 14.25 -10.66
N ASN A 233 -16.21 15.11 -11.50
CA ASN A 233 -15.43 16.28 -11.08
C ASN A 233 -16.21 17.26 -10.20
N GLU A 234 -17.53 17.37 -10.39
CA GLU A 234 -18.39 18.25 -9.61
C GLU A 234 -18.32 17.96 -8.11
N LEU A 235 -18.33 16.67 -7.72
CA LEU A 235 -18.22 16.29 -6.32
C LEU A 235 -16.87 16.68 -5.71
N LEU A 236 -15.79 16.63 -6.50
CA LEU A 236 -14.47 17.05 -6.05
C LEU A 236 -14.37 18.57 -5.90
N HIS A 237 -14.98 19.33 -6.82
CA HIS A 237 -15.12 20.79 -6.67
C HIS A 237 -15.91 21.16 -5.43
N GLU A 238 -17.01 20.46 -5.14
CA GLU A 238 -17.77 20.66 -3.89
C GLU A 238 -16.89 20.43 -2.66
N VAL A 239 -16.05 19.38 -2.64
CA VAL A 239 -15.09 19.15 -1.54
C VAL A 239 -14.18 20.36 -1.35
N LEU A 240 -13.64 20.92 -2.43
CA LEU A 240 -12.74 22.08 -2.35
C LEU A 240 -13.44 23.32 -1.80
N VAL A 241 -14.68 23.56 -2.20
CA VAL A 241 -15.50 24.68 -1.69
C VAL A 241 -15.76 24.48 -0.20
N GLU A 242 -16.29 23.31 0.19
CA GLU A 242 -16.61 23.01 1.59
C GLU A 242 -15.39 23.10 2.52
N GLU A 243 -14.24 22.58 2.09
CA GLU A 243 -13.01 22.62 2.90
C GLU A 243 -12.50 24.07 3.06
N ARG A 244 -12.54 24.89 2.00
CA ARG A 244 -12.19 26.33 2.07
C ARG A 244 -13.12 27.09 3.01
N GLU A 245 -14.42 26.83 2.97
CA GLU A 245 -15.37 27.46 3.88
C GLU A 245 -15.13 27.05 5.34
N LYS A 246 -14.91 25.77 5.61
CA LYS A 246 -14.59 25.26 6.96
C LYS A 246 -13.32 25.88 7.51
N ASP A 247 -12.28 25.96 6.66
CA ASP A 247 -11.00 26.58 7.02
C ASP A 247 -11.16 28.08 7.30
N GLY A 248 -11.85 28.80 6.42
CA GLY A 248 -12.13 30.22 6.58
C GLY A 248 -12.90 30.52 7.85
N LYS A 249 -14.01 29.83 8.11
CA LYS A 249 -14.81 29.99 9.32
C LYS A 249 -14.00 29.73 10.59
N ALA A 250 -13.16 28.70 10.62
CA ALA A 250 -12.36 28.37 11.79
C ALA A 250 -11.25 29.42 12.06
N VAL A 251 -10.61 29.91 11.01
CA VAL A 251 -9.56 30.93 11.12
C VAL A 251 -10.14 32.27 11.55
N VAL A 252 -11.27 32.70 10.97
CA VAL A 252 -11.96 33.95 11.34
C VAL A 252 -12.36 33.91 12.82
N ALA A 253 -13.03 32.86 13.27
CA ALA A 253 -13.42 32.70 14.68
C ALA A 253 -12.20 32.74 15.65
N ALA A 254 -11.07 32.18 15.25
CA ALA A 254 -9.87 32.21 16.07
C ALA A 254 -9.21 33.60 16.10
N ILE A 255 -9.25 34.36 15.01
CA ILE A 255 -8.75 35.74 14.95
C ILE A 255 -9.64 36.65 15.80
N GLU A 256 -10.98 36.53 15.68
CA GLU A 256 -11.93 37.28 16.51
C GLU A 256 -11.70 37.00 18.00
N TYR A 257 -11.52 35.72 18.36
CA TYR A 257 -11.19 35.32 19.72
C TYR A 257 -9.88 35.93 20.22
N CYS A 258 -8.85 36.03 19.39
CA CYS A 258 -7.59 36.71 19.75
C CYS A 258 -7.81 38.23 19.98
N LEU A 259 -8.61 38.87 19.13
CA LEU A 259 -8.91 40.32 19.27
C LEU A 259 -9.69 40.64 20.55
N GLU A 260 -10.64 39.78 20.95
CA GLU A 260 -11.35 39.90 22.24
C GLU A 260 -10.42 39.80 23.45
N HIS A 261 -9.22 39.25 23.29
CA HIS A 261 -8.20 39.13 24.32
C HIS A 261 -7.02 40.09 24.10
N ASP A 262 -7.21 41.18 23.33
CA ASP A 262 -6.21 42.18 22.99
C ASP A 262 -4.94 41.65 22.26
N ILE A 263 -5.00 40.44 21.69
CA ILE A 263 -3.92 39.88 20.90
C ILE A 263 -4.13 40.25 19.43
N LYS A 264 -3.21 41.05 18.89
CA LYS A 264 -3.25 41.59 17.53
C LYS A 264 -2.23 40.88 16.63
N ASP A 265 -2.29 41.13 15.32
CA ASP A 265 -1.38 40.62 14.30
C ASP A 265 -1.42 39.09 14.08
N VAL A 266 -2.54 38.43 14.47
CA VAL A 266 -2.79 37.02 14.19
C VAL A 266 -3.33 36.86 12.77
N THR A 267 -2.70 35.99 12.00
CA THR A 267 -3.03 35.72 10.61
C THR A 267 -3.21 34.21 10.39
N PRO A 268 -3.76 33.75 9.26
CA PRO A 268 -3.81 32.31 8.94
C PRO A 268 -2.42 31.62 9.03
N LYS A 269 -1.34 32.36 8.71
CA LYS A 269 0.05 31.86 8.79
C LYS A 269 0.45 31.53 10.23
N THR A 270 -0.08 32.24 11.21
CA THR A 270 0.15 32.01 12.65
C THR A 270 -0.24 30.58 13.03
N PHE A 271 -1.41 30.10 12.57
CA PHE A 271 -1.87 28.73 12.81
C PHE A 271 -1.09 27.69 11.98
N GLY A 272 -0.50 28.07 10.86
CA GLY A 272 0.35 27.22 10.01
C GLY A 272 1.75 27.00 10.58
N SER A 273 2.35 27.97 11.24
CA SER A 273 3.70 27.94 11.77
C SER A 273 3.75 27.35 13.18
N ASN A 274 4.61 26.33 13.42
CA ASN A 274 4.78 25.78 14.77
C ASN A 274 5.29 26.84 15.75
N GLN A 275 6.23 27.67 15.33
CA GLN A 275 6.85 28.71 16.16
C GLN A 275 5.86 29.82 16.51
N GLN A 276 5.15 30.36 15.51
CA GLN A 276 4.17 31.42 15.73
C GLN A 276 2.98 30.93 16.58
N TYR A 277 2.53 29.69 16.33
CA TYR A 277 1.45 29.12 17.10
C TYR A 277 1.85 28.79 18.55
N GLU A 278 3.08 28.31 18.81
CA GLU A 278 3.61 28.16 20.17
C GLU A 278 3.63 29.48 20.89
N GLN A 279 4.07 30.57 20.22
CA GLN A 279 4.09 31.90 20.80
C GLN A 279 2.67 32.38 21.12
N LEU A 280 1.72 32.22 20.20
CA LEU A 280 0.31 32.55 20.43
C LEU A 280 -0.26 31.85 21.67
N LEU A 281 -0.02 30.55 21.82
CA LEU A 281 -0.47 29.80 23.00
C LEU A 281 0.15 30.33 24.30
N ARG A 282 1.40 30.76 24.27
CA ARG A 282 2.08 31.38 25.44
C ARG A 282 1.47 32.74 25.80
N GLU A 283 1.00 33.52 24.83
CA GLU A 283 0.31 34.80 25.08
C GLU A 283 -1.01 34.58 25.82
N PHE A 284 -1.65 33.39 25.62
CA PHE A 284 -2.79 32.94 26.43
C PHE A 284 -2.38 32.25 27.74
N GLY A 285 -1.10 32.30 28.13
CA GLY A 285 -0.60 31.71 29.39
C GLY A 285 -0.42 30.18 29.35
N LEU A 286 -0.53 29.55 28.16
CA LEU A 286 -0.43 28.11 28.02
C LEU A 286 1.03 27.63 27.88
N THR A 287 1.38 26.60 28.61
CA THR A 287 2.68 25.92 28.48
C THR A 287 2.58 24.82 27.41
N VAL A 288 3.26 25.02 26.27
CA VAL A 288 3.24 24.07 25.16
C VAL A 288 4.11 22.86 25.49
N PRO A 289 3.57 21.62 25.42
CA PRO A 289 4.35 20.41 25.64
C PRO A 289 5.44 20.26 24.57
N LYS A 290 6.54 19.61 24.94
CA LYS A 290 7.69 19.40 24.06
C LYS A 290 8.07 17.94 23.97
N LYS A 291 8.56 17.52 22.79
CA LYS A 291 9.08 16.19 22.54
C LYS A 291 10.36 16.19 21.72
N ILE A 292 11.12 15.11 21.82
CA ILE A 292 12.31 14.94 20.98
C ILE A 292 11.84 14.56 19.56
N SER A 293 12.24 15.35 18.57
CA SER A 293 11.96 15.06 17.16
C SER A 293 12.70 13.80 16.70
N LYS A 294 11.97 12.85 16.18
CA LYS A 294 12.55 11.59 15.61
C LYS A 294 13.47 11.86 14.41
N THR A 295 13.27 12.99 13.73
CA THR A 295 14.04 13.35 12.53
C THR A 295 15.31 14.10 12.84
N THR A 296 15.25 15.04 13.78
CA THR A 296 16.38 15.94 14.08
C THR A 296 17.10 15.62 15.40
N GLY A 297 16.49 14.82 16.28
CA GLY A 297 16.98 14.56 17.63
C GLY A 297 16.85 15.76 18.59
N LEU A 298 16.31 16.88 18.14
CA LEU A 298 16.17 18.11 18.93
C LEU A 298 14.81 18.20 19.60
N LEU A 299 14.74 18.92 20.71
CA LEU A 299 13.51 19.24 21.41
C LEU A 299 12.64 20.16 20.54
N SER A 300 11.40 19.78 20.29
CA SER A 300 10.44 20.51 19.46
C SER A 300 9.05 20.54 20.10
N PRO A 301 8.20 21.55 19.79
CA PRO A 301 6.84 21.61 20.29
C PRO A 301 6.03 20.36 19.87
N ALA A 302 5.34 19.77 20.81
CA ALA A 302 4.44 18.63 20.59
C ALA A 302 3.04 19.14 20.24
N LEU A 303 2.84 19.58 18.99
CA LEU A 303 1.62 20.22 18.48
C LEU A 303 0.89 19.34 17.42
N GLY A 304 1.17 18.04 17.42
CA GLY A 304 0.51 17.10 16.51
C GLY A 304 -0.90 16.77 16.97
N LYS A 305 -1.86 16.61 16.05
CA LYS A 305 -3.26 16.25 16.32
C LYS A 305 -3.40 15.00 17.22
N GLY A 306 -2.54 14.00 17.06
CA GLY A 306 -2.56 12.75 17.85
C GLY A 306 -1.54 12.74 19.00
N ASP A 307 -0.99 13.88 19.41
CA ASP A 307 -0.04 13.96 20.54
C ASP A 307 -0.81 14.00 21.86
N PRO A 308 -0.65 13.01 22.76
CA PRO A 308 -1.45 12.93 23.99
C PRO A 308 -1.32 14.14 24.90
N GLU A 309 -0.11 14.71 25.02
CA GLU A 309 0.12 15.88 25.87
C GLU A 309 -0.52 17.16 25.28
N TYR A 310 -0.51 17.30 23.95
CA TYR A 310 -1.21 18.40 23.29
C TYR A 310 -2.73 18.24 23.37
N ILE A 311 -3.24 17.03 23.25
CA ILE A 311 -4.67 16.73 23.44
C ILE A 311 -5.08 17.06 24.87
N ARG A 312 -4.26 16.68 25.87
CA ARG A 312 -4.49 17.00 27.26
C ARG A 312 -4.54 18.52 27.48
N LEU A 313 -3.59 19.27 26.90
CA LEU A 313 -3.60 20.74 26.96
C LEU A 313 -4.93 21.32 26.45
N GLN A 314 -5.49 20.77 25.38
CA GLN A 314 -6.78 21.21 24.81
C GLN A 314 -7.94 20.92 25.74
N ILE A 315 -7.97 19.74 26.35
CA ILE A 315 -9.03 19.31 27.29
C ILE A 315 -8.98 20.13 28.60
N ASP A 316 -7.79 20.39 29.10
CA ASP A 316 -7.61 21.17 30.34
C ASP A 316 -7.91 22.67 30.11
N ASN A 317 -7.93 23.14 28.86
CA ASN A 317 -8.14 24.55 28.51
C ASN A 317 -9.19 24.71 27.38
N PRO A 318 -10.44 24.23 27.57
CA PRO A 318 -11.46 24.20 26.51
C PRO A 318 -11.92 25.60 26.04
N GLN A 319 -11.67 26.64 26.85
CA GLN A 319 -11.98 28.03 26.51
C GLN A 319 -11.23 28.52 25.24
N HIS A 320 -10.10 27.91 24.91
CA HIS A 320 -9.29 28.25 23.72
C HIS A 320 -9.62 27.37 22.49
N ALA A 321 -10.75 26.68 22.46
CA ALA A 321 -11.13 25.74 21.41
C ALA A 321 -11.07 26.34 19.99
N ALA A 322 -11.34 27.63 19.83
CA ALA A 322 -11.23 28.33 18.54
C ALA A 322 -9.81 28.28 17.98
N LEU A 323 -8.78 28.47 18.82
CA LEU A 323 -7.35 28.41 18.42
C LEU A 323 -6.95 26.99 17.97
N TYR A 324 -7.39 25.97 18.72
CA TYR A 324 -7.10 24.59 18.42
C TYR A 324 -7.75 24.15 17.10
N LYS A 325 -8.98 24.54 16.88
CA LYS A 325 -9.72 24.24 15.65
C LYS A 325 -9.11 24.92 14.43
N ALA A 326 -8.73 26.19 14.53
CA ALA A 326 -8.04 26.88 13.45
C ALA A 326 -6.69 26.21 13.10
N ARG A 327 -5.92 25.82 14.13
CA ARG A 327 -4.68 25.07 13.95
C ARG A 327 -4.90 23.74 13.26
N GLU A 328 -5.88 22.96 13.70
CA GLU A 328 -6.23 21.68 13.09
C GLU A 328 -6.59 21.86 11.61
N ARG A 329 -7.47 22.80 11.30
CA ARG A 329 -7.93 23.08 9.95
C ARG A 329 -6.80 23.52 9.02
N VAL A 330 -6.00 24.51 9.41
CA VAL A 330 -4.87 25.01 8.61
C VAL A 330 -3.80 23.94 8.37
N LYS A 331 -3.65 22.96 9.28
CA LYS A 331 -2.71 21.84 9.11
C LYS A 331 -3.28 20.63 8.36
N SER A 332 -4.59 20.50 8.28
CA SER A 332 -5.25 19.36 7.66
C SER A 332 -5.61 19.65 6.20
N THR A 333 -4.65 19.49 5.31
CA THR A 333 -4.86 19.70 3.86
C THR A 333 -5.14 18.39 3.09
N ILE A 334 -5.36 17.27 3.78
CA ILE A 334 -5.45 15.94 3.14
C ILE A 334 -6.64 15.86 2.20
N ALA A 335 -7.82 16.35 2.61
CA ALA A 335 -9.03 16.28 1.81
C ALA A 335 -8.93 17.15 0.56
N SER A 336 -8.56 18.42 0.71
CA SER A 336 -8.40 19.34 -0.42
C SER A 336 -7.28 18.91 -1.38
N SER A 337 -6.09 18.57 -0.86
CA SER A 337 -4.97 18.13 -1.69
C SER A 337 -5.28 16.84 -2.46
N ARG A 338 -6.11 15.96 -1.91
CA ARG A 338 -6.56 14.74 -2.59
C ARG A 338 -7.55 15.07 -3.70
N ALA A 339 -8.54 15.93 -3.43
CA ALA A 339 -9.49 16.38 -4.43
C ALA A 339 -8.80 17.11 -5.59
N GLU A 340 -7.86 18.02 -5.30
CA GLU A 340 -7.07 18.72 -6.32
C GLU A 340 -6.28 17.74 -7.21
N ARG A 341 -5.68 16.70 -6.63
CA ARG A 341 -4.94 15.70 -7.42
C ARG A 341 -5.85 14.82 -8.25
N MET A 342 -7.00 14.38 -7.70
CA MET A 342 -7.97 13.60 -8.47
C MET A 342 -8.49 14.41 -9.66
N LEU A 343 -8.83 15.68 -9.47
CA LEU A 343 -9.22 16.60 -10.54
C LEU A 343 -8.11 16.74 -11.59
N SER A 344 -6.89 17.05 -11.15
CA SER A 344 -5.75 17.21 -12.06
C SER A 344 -5.48 15.96 -12.90
N VAL A 345 -5.56 14.78 -12.30
CA VAL A 345 -5.37 13.52 -13.04
C VAL A 345 -6.50 13.29 -14.03
N SER A 346 -7.77 13.38 -13.61
CA SER A 346 -8.92 13.13 -14.49
C SER A 346 -8.98 14.11 -15.66
N GLU A 347 -8.74 15.40 -15.41
CA GLU A 347 -8.70 16.43 -16.45
C GLU A 347 -7.55 16.19 -17.45
N THR A 348 -6.38 15.79 -16.95
CA THR A 348 -5.23 15.48 -17.81
C THR A 348 -5.52 14.28 -18.71
N PHE A 349 -6.08 13.19 -18.17
CA PHE A 349 -6.44 12.02 -18.98
C PHE A 349 -7.51 12.34 -20.02
N ARG A 350 -8.55 13.08 -19.68
CA ARG A 350 -9.57 13.52 -20.65
C ARG A 350 -8.98 14.40 -21.73
N SER A 351 -8.01 15.26 -21.41
CA SER A 351 -7.36 16.11 -22.41
C SER A 351 -6.58 15.34 -23.49
N VAL A 352 -6.26 14.08 -23.24
CA VAL A 352 -5.56 13.19 -24.19
C VAL A 352 -6.45 12.06 -24.73
N GLY A 353 -7.78 12.14 -24.52
CA GLY A 353 -8.77 11.28 -25.16
C GLY A 353 -9.25 10.09 -24.34
N PHE A 354 -9.01 10.06 -23.03
CA PHE A 354 -9.60 9.06 -22.13
C PHE A 354 -10.92 9.57 -21.55
N ASP A 355 -12.02 9.44 -22.29
CA ASP A 355 -13.31 10.00 -21.93
C ASP A 355 -14.14 9.07 -21.02
N ASP A 356 -14.13 7.75 -21.27
CA ASP A 356 -14.94 6.77 -20.54
C ASP A 356 -14.33 6.33 -19.21
N ALA A 357 -12.99 6.31 -19.12
CA ALA A 357 -12.25 6.04 -17.90
C ALA A 357 -11.00 6.94 -17.87
N CYS A 358 -10.93 7.81 -16.88
CA CYS A 358 -9.91 8.86 -16.79
C CYS A 358 -9.07 8.82 -15.51
N MET A 359 -9.20 7.75 -14.72
CA MET A 359 -8.49 7.60 -13.46
C MET A 359 -7.94 6.18 -13.30
N PRO A 360 -6.61 5.99 -13.39
CA PRO A 360 -5.97 4.74 -12.98
C PRO A 360 -6.11 4.49 -11.48
N PHE A 361 -6.01 3.23 -11.08
CA PHE A 361 -5.99 2.84 -9.68
C PHE A 361 -4.56 2.60 -9.19
N PHE A 362 -3.95 3.62 -8.62
CA PHE A 362 -2.53 3.61 -8.25
C PHE A 362 -2.27 2.87 -6.95
N LEU A 363 -1.95 1.60 -7.04
CA LEU A 363 -1.47 0.78 -5.93
C LEU A 363 0.00 0.39 -6.11
N ASN A 364 0.71 0.37 -5.01
CA ASN A 364 2.04 -0.24 -4.95
C ASN A 364 1.88 -1.69 -4.49
N TYR A 365 2.14 -2.63 -5.39
CA TYR A 365 2.30 -4.03 -5.01
C TYR A 365 3.46 -4.17 -4.02
N TYR A 366 3.27 -4.95 -2.97
CA TYR A 366 4.25 -5.12 -1.90
C TYR A 366 4.70 -3.79 -1.27
N GLY A 367 3.77 -2.84 -1.14
CA GLY A 367 4.05 -1.49 -0.62
C GLY A 367 4.43 -1.47 0.87
N ALA A 368 3.94 -2.43 1.66
CA ALA A 368 4.38 -2.71 3.02
C ALA A 368 5.38 -3.87 2.99
N GLY A 369 6.67 -3.57 2.88
CA GLY A 369 7.72 -4.57 2.64
C GLY A 369 7.78 -5.72 3.64
N GLN A 370 7.37 -5.51 4.91
CA GLN A 370 7.38 -6.58 5.93
C GLN A 370 6.23 -7.57 5.74
N THR A 371 5.02 -7.10 5.42
CA THR A 371 3.81 -7.93 5.36
C THR A 371 3.34 -8.24 3.94
N GLY A 372 3.86 -7.51 2.95
CA GLY A 372 3.48 -7.64 1.55
C GLY A 372 2.14 -6.99 1.17
N ARG A 373 1.51 -6.22 2.08
CA ARG A 373 0.26 -5.50 1.81
C ARG A 373 0.45 -4.45 0.71
N TRP A 374 -0.60 -4.20 -0.07
CA TRP A 374 -0.64 -3.08 -1.00
C TRP A 374 -0.63 -1.75 -0.25
N SER A 375 -0.11 -0.72 -0.87
CA SER A 375 -0.20 0.66 -0.39
C SER A 375 -0.56 1.62 -1.52
N GLY A 376 -1.11 2.79 -1.17
CA GLY A 376 -1.41 3.82 -2.17
C GLY A 376 -0.16 4.33 -2.88
N GLY A 377 -0.27 4.52 -4.19
CA GLY A 377 0.80 5.01 -5.07
C GLY A 377 0.59 6.45 -5.54
N GLN A 378 1.55 6.98 -6.27
CA GLN A 378 1.50 8.24 -7.04
C GLN A 378 1.04 9.46 -6.22
N LYS A 379 1.36 9.53 -4.92
CA LYS A 379 0.89 10.58 -3.98
C LYS A 379 -0.64 10.72 -3.93
N LEU A 380 -1.37 9.79 -4.52
CA LEU A 380 -2.81 9.70 -4.52
C LEU A 380 -3.20 8.38 -3.80
N ASN A 381 -3.32 8.44 -2.48
CA ASN A 381 -3.70 7.25 -1.71
C ASN A 381 -5.22 7.03 -1.77
N GLN A 382 -5.67 6.37 -2.83
CA GLN A 382 -7.08 6.04 -3.07
C GLN A 382 -7.64 5.06 -2.02
N GLN A 383 -6.79 4.24 -1.39
CA GLN A 383 -7.20 3.34 -0.30
C GLN A 383 -7.73 4.08 0.95
N ASN A 384 -7.35 5.33 1.15
CA ASN A 384 -7.75 6.14 2.30
C ASN A 384 -8.92 7.10 2.00
N ASN A 385 -9.67 6.88 0.93
CA ASN A 385 -10.91 7.62 0.67
C ASN A 385 -11.96 7.19 1.70
N THR A 386 -12.54 8.17 2.40
CA THR A 386 -13.51 7.91 3.47
C THR A 386 -14.76 7.25 2.90
N ARG A 387 -15.24 6.19 3.54
CA ARG A 387 -16.48 5.49 3.17
C ARG A 387 -17.65 6.47 3.17
N GLY A 388 -18.44 6.50 2.08
CA GLY A 388 -19.53 7.45 1.86
C GLY A 388 -19.09 8.90 1.65
N GLY A 389 -17.79 9.18 1.61
CA GLY A 389 -17.26 10.52 1.34
C GLY A 389 -17.23 10.86 -0.15
N LYS A 390 -17.32 12.15 -0.49
CA LYS A 390 -17.38 12.64 -1.88
C LYS A 390 -16.21 12.21 -2.76
N HIS A 391 -15.00 11.99 -2.20
CA HIS A 391 -13.87 11.43 -2.95
C HIS A 391 -14.17 10.01 -3.46
N ARG A 392 -14.81 9.18 -2.64
CA ARG A 392 -15.19 7.82 -3.01
C ARG A 392 -16.37 7.85 -3.99
N LEU A 393 -17.39 8.63 -3.69
CA LEU A 393 -18.57 8.80 -4.54
C LEU A 393 -18.28 9.46 -5.91
N SER A 394 -17.15 10.15 -6.05
CA SER A 394 -16.74 10.71 -7.33
C SER A 394 -16.13 9.68 -8.28
N MET A 395 -15.77 8.49 -7.81
CA MET A 395 -15.21 7.40 -8.63
C MET A 395 -16.36 6.56 -9.19
N LEU A 396 -16.53 6.58 -10.51
CA LEU A 396 -17.61 5.90 -11.23
C LEU A 396 -17.06 4.71 -12.02
N ALA A 397 -17.87 3.69 -12.22
CA ALA A 397 -17.56 2.64 -13.17
C ALA A 397 -17.55 3.19 -14.62
N PRO A 398 -16.77 2.58 -15.52
CA PRO A 398 -16.89 2.84 -16.96
C PRO A 398 -18.31 2.56 -17.49
N ASP A 399 -18.62 3.05 -18.68
CA ASP A 399 -19.94 2.84 -19.27
C ASP A 399 -20.25 1.37 -19.52
N GLY A 400 -21.49 0.95 -19.21
CA GLY A 400 -21.92 -0.45 -19.27
C GLY A 400 -21.52 -1.31 -18.07
N TYR A 401 -20.89 -0.72 -17.04
CA TYR A 401 -20.45 -1.42 -15.83
C TYR A 401 -20.91 -0.71 -14.56
N GLN A 402 -20.92 -1.47 -13.45
CA GLN A 402 -21.02 -0.97 -12.08
C GLN A 402 -19.83 -1.41 -11.26
N ILE A 403 -19.52 -0.65 -10.21
CA ILE A 403 -18.45 -1.03 -9.25
C ILE A 403 -19.03 -2.03 -8.26
N GLY A 404 -18.57 -3.27 -8.33
CA GLY A 404 -18.76 -4.25 -7.27
C GLY A 404 -17.73 -4.04 -6.18
N VAL A 405 -18.20 -4.03 -4.94
CA VAL A 405 -17.37 -3.94 -3.73
C VAL A 405 -17.68 -5.12 -2.84
N CYS A 406 -16.69 -5.91 -2.49
CA CYS A 406 -16.84 -7.02 -1.55
C CYS A 406 -15.68 -6.97 -0.53
N ASP A 407 -16.04 -6.89 0.76
CA ASP A 407 -15.15 -6.64 1.91
C ASP A 407 -15.10 -7.86 2.83
N LEU A 408 -13.93 -8.30 3.23
CA LEU A 408 -13.76 -9.42 4.16
C LEU A 408 -14.10 -9.00 5.60
N SER A 409 -15.15 -9.56 6.15
CA SER A 409 -15.62 -9.21 7.49
C SER A 409 -14.61 -9.56 8.58
N ASN A 410 -13.97 -8.55 9.18
CA ASN A 410 -13.01 -8.67 10.29
C ASN A 410 -11.84 -9.63 10.01
N ILE A 411 -11.28 -9.64 8.83
CA ILE A 411 -10.28 -10.64 8.41
C ILE A 411 -9.05 -10.69 9.32
N GLU A 412 -8.45 -9.54 9.71
CA GLU A 412 -7.28 -9.55 10.59
C GLU A 412 -7.61 -10.16 11.96
N LEU A 413 -8.80 -9.93 12.47
CA LEU A 413 -9.27 -10.54 13.72
C LEU A 413 -9.46 -12.05 13.56
N ARG A 414 -10.16 -12.50 12.51
CA ARG A 414 -10.39 -13.92 12.23
C ARG A 414 -9.06 -14.68 12.08
N VAL A 415 -8.14 -14.12 11.32
CA VAL A 415 -6.79 -14.68 11.13
C VAL A 415 -6.04 -14.74 12.47
N ASN A 416 -6.10 -13.69 13.30
CA ASN A 416 -5.42 -13.68 14.59
C ASN A 416 -6.00 -14.75 15.54
N MET A 417 -7.32 -14.87 15.61
CA MET A 417 -7.98 -15.90 16.42
C MET A 417 -7.67 -17.32 15.91
N TRP A 418 -7.70 -17.53 14.60
CA TRP A 418 -7.34 -18.80 13.96
C TRP A 418 -5.88 -19.17 14.22
N PHE A 419 -4.95 -18.23 14.00
CA PHE A 419 -3.53 -18.42 14.24
C PHE A 419 -3.22 -18.78 15.69
N CYS A 420 -3.92 -18.17 16.63
CA CYS A 420 -3.75 -18.42 18.07
C CYS A 420 -4.50 -19.66 18.60
N GLY A 421 -5.43 -20.23 17.82
CA GLY A 421 -6.28 -21.33 18.29
C GLY A 421 -7.41 -20.89 19.23
N GLN A 422 -7.86 -19.63 19.14
CA GLN A 422 -8.99 -19.09 19.90
C GLN A 422 -10.32 -19.44 19.21
N THR A 423 -10.68 -20.73 19.23
CA THR A 423 -11.78 -21.28 18.43
C THR A 423 -13.17 -20.86 18.90
N ASP A 424 -13.36 -20.60 20.20
CA ASP A 424 -14.64 -20.16 20.76
C ASP A 424 -15.16 -18.85 20.14
N VAL A 425 -14.27 -17.90 19.80
CA VAL A 425 -14.62 -16.67 19.10
C VAL A 425 -14.98 -16.96 17.65
N LEU A 426 -14.20 -17.81 16.98
CA LEU A 426 -14.44 -18.18 15.58
C LEU A 426 -15.73 -18.96 15.38
N ASP A 427 -16.04 -19.87 16.31
CA ASP A 427 -17.27 -20.67 16.30
C ASP A 427 -18.52 -19.78 16.44
N GLN A 428 -18.47 -18.77 17.32
CA GLN A 428 -19.54 -17.78 17.47
C GLN A 428 -19.70 -16.91 16.22
N MET A 429 -18.61 -16.46 15.60
CA MET A 429 -18.66 -15.73 14.33
C MET A 429 -19.32 -16.60 13.27
N LYS A 430 -18.80 -17.81 13.05
CA LYS A 430 -19.30 -18.76 12.04
C LYS A 430 -20.78 -19.09 12.21
N ALA A 431 -21.22 -19.29 13.45
CA ALA A 431 -22.60 -19.63 13.75
C ALA A 431 -23.63 -18.54 13.39
N THR A 432 -23.15 -17.31 13.23
CA THR A 432 -24.03 -16.14 12.98
C THR A 432 -23.65 -15.35 11.71
N ASP A 433 -22.68 -15.81 10.94
CA ASP A 433 -22.22 -15.07 9.75
C ASP A 433 -23.33 -14.82 8.74
N ASP A 434 -24.24 -15.77 8.56
CA ASP A 434 -25.38 -15.67 7.63
C ASP A 434 -26.53 -14.74 8.14
N LEU A 435 -26.45 -14.27 9.39
CA LEU A 435 -27.47 -13.37 9.92
C LEU A 435 -27.20 -11.93 9.44
N PRO A 436 -28.25 -11.15 9.16
CA PRO A 436 -28.13 -9.72 8.86
C PRO A 436 -27.40 -8.96 9.96
N ASP A 437 -26.73 -7.89 9.60
CA ASP A 437 -25.88 -7.07 10.50
C ASP A 437 -26.65 -6.42 11.67
N ASP A 438 -27.96 -6.22 11.50
CA ASP A 438 -28.87 -5.67 12.50
C ASP A 438 -29.64 -6.76 13.28
N HIS A 439 -29.44 -8.03 12.97
CA HIS A 439 -30.13 -9.14 13.65
C HIS A 439 -29.69 -9.19 15.12
N PRO A 440 -30.64 -9.34 16.08
CA PRO A 440 -30.35 -9.29 17.51
C PRO A 440 -29.43 -10.42 18.01
N ASP A 441 -29.39 -11.55 17.30
CA ASP A 441 -28.55 -12.69 17.62
C ASP A 441 -27.23 -12.71 16.81
N LYS A 442 -26.98 -11.74 15.96
CA LYS A 442 -25.70 -11.59 15.25
C LYS A 442 -24.59 -11.35 16.26
N TYR A 443 -23.59 -12.21 16.28
CA TYR A 443 -22.43 -12.04 17.13
C TYR A 443 -21.61 -10.81 16.72
N ASP A 444 -21.43 -9.89 17.65
CA ASP A 444 -20.56 -8.73 17.48
C ASP A 444 -19.39 -8.83 18.47
N TYR A 445 -18.23 -9.16 17.95
CA TYR A 445 -17.00 -9.32 18.75
C TYR A 445 -16.69 -8.09 19.61
N TYR A 446 -16.93 -6.89 19.12
CA TYR A 446 -16.64 -5.67 19.86
C TYR A 446 -17.61 -5.44 21.00
N CYS A 447 -18.89 -5.80 20.82
CA CYS A 447 -19.85 -5.83 21.90
C CYS A 447 -19.50 -6.88 22.96
N ASP A 448 -19.00 -8.02 22.54
CA ASP A 448 -18.60 -9.12 23.40
C ASP A 448 -17.36 -8.76 24.24
N VAL A 449 -16.33 -8.13 23.64
CA VAL A 449 -15.17 -7.58 24.37
C VAL A 449 -15.61 -6.49 25.36
N ALA A 450 -16.50 -5.59 24.95
CA ALA A 450 -17.04 -4.54 25.80
C ALA A 450 -17.85 -5.13 26.98
N GLY A 451 -18.61 -6.20 26.74
CA GLY A 451 -19.33 -6.92 27.79
C GLY A 451 -18.43 -7.37 28.92
N GLY A 452 -17.25 -7.91 28.57
CA GLY A 452 -16.23 -8.28 29.55
C GLY A 452 -15.58 -7.10 30.29
N ILE A 453 -15.52 -5.93 29.65
CA ILE A 453 -14.96 -4.69 30.26
C ILE A 453 -15.95 -4.08 31.26
N PHE A 454 -17.25 -4.05 30.90
CA PHE A 454 -18.29 -3.34 31.66
C PHE A 454 -19.16 -4.29 32.53
N ASP A 455 -18.85 -5.59 32.53
CA ASP A 455 -19.57 -6.64 33.27
C ASP A 455 -21.09 -6.60 33.04
N ARG A 456 -21.50 -6.40 31.78
CA ARG A 456 -22.91 -6.41 31.34
C ARG A 456 -23.03 -6.72 29.84
N LYS A 457 -24.24 -7.13 29.43
CA LYS A 457 -24.51 -7.29 27.99
C LYS A 457 -24.45 -5.92 27.28
N ILE A 458 -23.69 -5.85 26.19
CA ILE A 458 -23.55 -4.69 25.32
C ILE A 458 -24.18 -5.01 23.97
N THR A 459 -24.92 -4.04 23.42
CA THR A 459 -25.59 -4.19 22.11
C THR A 459 -25.17 -3.09 21.13
N LYS A 460 -25.08 -3.44 19.85
CA LYS A 460 -24.66 -2.53 18.76
C LYS A 460 -25.57 -1.30 18.65
N SER A 461 -26.87 -1.46 18.89
CA SER A 461 -27.87 -0.41 18.75
C SER A 461 -27.92 0.59 19.91
N GLN A 462 -27.74 0.12 21.15
CA GLN A 462 -27.95 0.92 22.36
C GLN A 462 -26.65 1.43 22.99
N ASP A 463 -25.57 0.65 22.89
CA ASP A 463 -24.32 0.87 23.65
C ASP A 463 -23.16 1.26 22.73
N LYS A 464 -23.34 2.28 21.88
CA LYS A 464 -22.35 2.67 20.86
C LYS A 464 -20.98 3.03 21.41
N ASN A 465 -20.94 3.72 22.56
CA ASN A 465 -19.69 4.17 23.19
C ASN A 465 -18.94 2.99 23.81
N GLU A 466 -19.63 2.10 24.49
CA GLU A 466 -19.07 0.88 25.09
C GLU A 466 -18.57 -0.07 24.01
N ARG A 467 -19.34 -0.27 22.95
CA ARG A 467 -18.92 -1.04 21.78
C ARG A 467 -17.65 -0.45 21.15
N GLN A 468 -17.56 0.87 21.07
CA GLN A 468 -16.38 1.54 20.53
C GLN A 468 -15.15 1.33 21.43
N MET A 469 -15.34 1.30 22.77
CA MET A 469 -14.30 0.89 23.72
C MET A 469 -13.87 -0.55 23.48
N GLY A 470 -14.83 -1.45 23.28
CA GLY A 470 -14.56 -2.85 22.93
C GLY A 470 -13.77 -2.99 21.63
N LYS A 471 -14.07 -2.15 20.63
CA LYS A 471 -13.35 -2.09 19.38
C LYS A 471 -11.89 -1.63 19.58
N ALA A 472 -11.68 -0.57 20.37
CA ALA A 472 -10.35 -0.10 20.70
C ALA A 472 -9.53 -1.15 21.47
N ALA A 473 -10.17 -1.85 22.42
CA ALA A 473 -9.54 -2.92 23.18
C ALA A 473 -9.22 -4.14 22.29
N GLY A 474 -10.16 -4.60 21.49
CA GLY A 474 -10.00 -5.75 20.60
C GLY A 474 -8.87 -5.58 19.59
N LEU A 475 -8.83 -4.42 18.94
CA LEU A 475 -7.80 -4.10 17.92
C LEU A 475 -6.44 -3.75 18.57
N GLY A 476 -6.42 -3.02 19.68
CA GLY A 476 -5.16 -2.64 20.33
C GLY A 476 -4.51 -3.79 21.10
N LEU A 477 -5.27 -4.47 21.96
CA LEU A 477 -4.74 -5.51 22.85
C LEU A 477 -4.45 -6.82 22.11
N GLY A 478 -5.10 -7.07 20.95
CA GLY A 478 -4.91 -8.28 20.16
C GLY A 478 -3.47 -8.52 19.70
N PHE A 479 -2.69 -7.46 19.60
CA PHE A 479 -1.27 -7.48 19.23
C PHE A 479 -0.34 -7.17 20.41
N ALA A 480 -0.71 -7.68 21.61
CA ALA A 480 0.08 -7.62 22.83
C ALA A 480 0.37 -6.22 23.37
N MET A 481 -0.45 -5.21 23.04
CA MET A 481 -0.34 -3.89 23.65
C MET A 481 -0.48 -4.00 25.16
N GLY A 482 0.44 -3.37 25.91
CA GLY A 482 0.35 -3.30 27.37
C GLY A 482 -0.69 -2.29 27.83
N TRP A 483 -1.11 -2.35 29.10
CA TRP A 483 -2.09 -1.44 29.69
C TRP A 483 -1.70 0.05 29.54
N PHE A 484 -0.41 0.38 29.70
CA PHE A 484 0.09 1.75 29.52
C PHE A 484 0.01 2.20 28.06
N GLY A 485 0.38 1.32 27.10
CA GLY A 485 0.20 1.59 25.68
C GLY A 485 -1.27 1.80 25.32
N PHE A 486 -2.17 1.02 25.91
CA PHE A 486 -3.61 1.17 25.74
C PHE A 486 -4.14 2.49 26.31
N GLN A 487 -3.62 2.93 27.47
CA GLN A 487 -3.93 4.24 28.04
C GLN A 487 -3.57 5.38 27.09
N GLN A 488 -2.35 5.35 26.52
CA GLN A 488 -1.90 6.33 25.51
C GLN A 488 -2.73 6.25 24.21
N TYR A 489 -3.11 5.04 23.82
CA TYR A 489 -3.96 4.82 22.65
C TYR A 489 -5.35 5.46 22.84
N LEU A 490 -5.99 5.26 23.97
CA LEU A 490 -7.27 5.91 24.30
C LEU A 490 -7.14 7.44 24.35
N ALA A 491 -6.06 7.95 24.93
CA ALA A 491 -5.79 9.39 25.01
C ALA A 491 -5.59 10.03 23.62
N SER A 492 -5.22 9.28 22.60
CA SER A 492 -5.07 9.77 21.22
C SER A 492 -6.39 9.85 20.42
N GLY A 493 -7.51 9.43 20.97
CA GLY A 493 -8.80 9.38 20.27
C GLY A 493 -8.80 8.40 19.07
N PRO A 494 -8.49 7.12 19.28
CA PRO A 494 -8.34 6.15 18.20
C PRO A 494 -9.67 5.86 17.51
N LEU A 495 -9.63 5.45 16.25
CA LEU A 495 -10.79 4.98 15.48
C LEU A 495 -11.93 6.01 15.38
N GLY A 496 -11.63 7.31 15.46
CA GLY A 496 -12.63 8.39 15.46
C GLY A 496 -13.35 8.59 16.81
N MET A 497 -12.87 7.96 17.86
CA MET A 497 -13.37 8.21 19.25
C MET A 497 -12.91 9.59 19.73
N GLU A 498 -13.71 10.17 20.63
CA GLU A 498 -13.21 11.28 21.43
C GLU A 498 -12.04 10.81 22.31
N PRO A 499 -10.98 11.62 22.46
CA PRO A 499 -9.86 11.33 23.34
C PRO A 499 -10.32 11.03 24.77
N MET A 500 -9.85 9.91 25.35
CA MET A 500 -10.23 9.50 26.70
C MET A 500 -9.00 9.33 27.57
N PHE A 501 -8.97 10.06 28.70
CA PHE A 501 -7.96 9.91 29.73
C PHE A 501 -8.52 9.02 30.85
N LYS A 502 -8.05 7.78 30.90
CA LYS A 502 -8.42 6.78 31.90
C LYS A 502 -7.26 6.57 32.87
N ASP A 503 -7.57 6.26 34.11
CA ASP A 503 -6.56 5.93 35.11
C ASP A 503 -5.92 4.55 34.88
N ASP A 504 -4.84 4.29 35.62
CA ASP A 504 -4.10 3.04 35.53
C ASP A 504 -4.96 1.83 35.93
N ALA A 505 -5.83 1.97 36.94
CA ALA A 505 -6.68 0.91 37.44
C ALA A 505 -7.66 0.45 36.37
N PHE A 506 -8.33 1.37 35.69
CA PHE A 506 -9.21 1.07 34.57
C PHE A 506 -8.47 0.36 33.44
N CYS A 507 -7.33 0.91 32.98
CA CYS A 507 -6.58 0.34 31.85
C CYS A 507 -6.00 -1.05 32.18
N ARG A 508 -5.59 -1.30 33.42
CA ARG A 508 -5.19 -2.62 33.89
C ARG A 508 -6.38 -3.57 33.96
N GLY A 509 -7.55 -3.11 34.41
CA GLY A 509 -8.80 -3.87 34.40
C GLY A 509 -9.19 -4.34 33.01
N VAL A 510 -9.18 -3.43 32.03
CA VAL A 510 -9.44 -3.75 30.61
C VAL A 510 -8.45 -4.79 30.06
N LYS A 511 -7.15 -4.60 30.35
CA LYS A 511 -6.11 -5.54 29.91
C LYS A 511 -6.31 -6.93 30.54
N ASN A 512 -6.64 -7.01 31.81
CA ASN A 512 -6.87 -8.27 32.51
C ASN A 512 -8.14 -8.97 31.99
N SER A 513 -9.23 -8.23 31.75
CA SER A 513 -10.46 -8.76 31.14
C SER A 513 -10.16 -9.35 29.74
N TYR A 514 -9.43 -8.62 28.91
CA TYR A 514 -9.00 -9.10 27.59
C TYR A 514 -8.16 -10.38 27.69
N ASP A 515 -7.14 -10.40 28.54
CA ASP A 515 -6.22 -11.52 28.70
C ASP A 515 -6.91 -12.80 29.22
N THR A 516 -7.92 -12.62 30.06
CA THR A 516 -8.71 -13.73 30.59
C THR A 516 -9.60 -14.34 29.52
N LYS A 517 -10.24 -13.49 28.72
CA LYS A 517 -11.14 -13.92 27.66
C LYS A 517 -10.35 -14.54 26.50
N HIS A 518 -9.24 -13.92 26.09
CA HIS A 518 -8.42 -14.34 24.96
C HIS A 518 -7.17 -15.11 25.41
N TYR A 519 -7.40 -16.16 26.19
CA TYR A 519 -6.33 -16.95 26.80
C TYR A 519 -5.38 -17.59 25.79
N ALA A 520 -5.91 -18.05 24.64
CA ALA A 520 -5.10 -18.66 23.58
C ALA A 520 -4.22 -17.62 22.87
N VAL A 521 -4.75 -16.41 22.63
CA VAL A 521 -3.97 -15.28 22.08
C VAL A 521 -2.83 -14.92 23.01
N LYS A 522 -3.09 -14.84 24.33
CA LYS A 522 -2.05 -14.57 25.33
C LYS A 522 -0.99 -15.68 25.39
N ALA A 523 -1.40 -16.94 25.33
CA ALA A 523 -0.49 -18.08 25.28
C ALA A 523 0.42 -18.02 24.04
N MET A 524 -0.13 -17.64 22.89
CA MET A 524 0.63 -17.47 21.65
C MET A 524 1.68 -16.34 21.77
N TRP A 525 1.39 -15.22 22.43
CA TRP A 525 2.40 -14.18 22.67
C TRP A 525 3.62 -14.72 23.41
N HIS A 526 3.39 -15.51 24.47
CA HIS A 526 4.48 -16.14 25.24
C HIS A 526 5.24 -17.18 24.40
N TYR A 527 4.52 -17.96 23.59
CA TYR A 527 5.14 -18.94 22.71
C TYR A 527 6.02 -18.27 21.63
N LEU A 528 5.52 -17.21 21.00
CA LEU A 528 6.30 -16.42 20.03
C LEU A 528 7.56 -15.83 20.68
N ALA A 529 7.45 -15.24 21.88
CA ALA A 529 8.58 -14.63 22.59
C ALA A 529 9.64 -15.64 22.99
N ASN A 530 9.23 -16.80 23.54
CA ASN A 530 10.12 -17.71 24.23
C ASN A 530 10.58 -18.90 23.35
N THR A 531 9.89 -19.17 22.24
CA THR A 531 10.16 -20.33 21.39
C THR A 531 10.45 -19.92 19.94
N VAL A 532 9.57 -19.15 19.29
CA VAL A 532 9.73 -18.79 17.86
C VAL A 532 10.86 -17.76 17.65
N MET A 533 10.88 -16.67 18.43
CA MET A 533 11.91 -15.64 18.28
C MET A 533 13.34 -16.15 18.49
N PRO A 534 13.65 -17.04 19.45
CA PRO A 534 14.94 -17.69 19.53
C PRO A 534 15.35 -18.45 18.27
N VAL A 535 14.43 -19.11 17.56
CA VAL A 535 14.71 -19.79 16.29
C VAL A 535 15.10 -18.78 15.20
N LEU A 536 14.39 -17.64 15.13
CA LEU A 536 14.76 -16.58 14.18
C LEU A 536 16.19 -16.06 14.41
N VAL A 537 16.65 -16.02 15.65
CA VAL A 537 17.97 -15.50 16.00
C VAL A 537 19.05 -16.58 15.90
N ASN A 538 18.81 -17.77 16.43
CA ASN A 538 19.83 -18.81 16.59
C ASN A 538 19.86 -19.83 15.44
N GLY A 539 18.77 -19.90 14.65
CA GLY A 539 18.60 -20.93 13.62
C GLY A 539 17.86 -22.18 14.15
N GLY A 540 17.78 -23.17 13.31
CA GLY A 540 16.95 -24.35 13.47
C GLY A 540 15.67 -24.26 12.65
N GLU A 541 14.80 -25.27 12.79
CA GLU A 541 13.47 -25.31 12.17
C GLU A 541 12.42 -25.60 13.25
N LEU A 542 11.32 -24.87 13.17
CA LEU A 542 10.21 -25.04 14.09
C LEU A 542 8.88 -24.82 13.34
N ARG A 543 8.05 -25.85 13.32
CA ARG A 543 6.67 -25.72 12.85
C ARG A 543 5.76 -25.29 14.00
N PHE A 544 4.78 -24.45 13.68
CA PHE A 544 3.87 -23.90 14.67
C PHE A 544 2.57 -23.37 14.05
N GLY A 545 1.66 -22.88 14.89
CA GLY A 545 0.35 -22.39 14.48
C GLY A 545 -0.62 -23.52 14.13
N PRO A 546 -1.78 -23.21 13.50
CA PRO A 546 -2.79 -24.20 13.14
C PRO A 546 -2.21 -25.30 12.24
N ASN A 547 -2.41 -26.56 12.62
CA ASN A 547 -1.93 -27.73 11.86
C ASN A 547 -0.45 -27.67 11.47
N ASP A 548 0.40 -27.03 12.30
CA ASP A 548 1.83 -26.84 12.04
C ASP A 548 2.14 -26.17 10.69
N SER A 549 1.24 -25.30 10.23
CA SER A 549 1.29 -24.72 8.89
C SER A 549 2.31 -23.59 8.71
N TYR A 550 2.78 -22.99 9.78
CA TYR A 550 3.86 -22.00 9.76
C TYR A 550 5.21 -22.66 10.05
N LEU A 551 6.29 -22.14 9.46
CA LEU A 551 7.64 -22.64 9.69
C LEU A 551 8.59 -21.50 10.01
N ALA A 552 9.14 -21.48 11.23
CA ALA A 552 10.22 -20.59 11.61
C ALA A 552 11.59 -21.19 11.27
N ARG A 553 12.47 -20.35 10.71
CA ARG A 553 13.87 -20.64 10.40
C ARG A 553 14.72 -19.44 10.77
N LYS A 554 16.05 -19.56 10.65
CA LYS A 554 16.94 -18.40 10.79
C LYS A 554 16.48 -17.26 9.88
N ASP A 555 16.22 -16.09 10.49
CA ASP A 555 15.81 -14.85 9.80
C ASP A 555 14.46 -14.92 9.05
N GLN A 556 13.68 -16.00 9.17
CA GLN A 556 12.51 -16.22 8.32
C GLN A 556 11.32 -16.87 9.04
N ILE A 557 10.11 -16.48 8.63
CA ILE A 557 8.90 -17.28 8.85
C ILE A 557 8.26 -17.54 7.49
N VAL A 558 8.09 -18.84 7.16
CA VAL A 558 7.31 -19.27 6.01
C VAL A 558 5.85 -19.36 6.43
N LEU A 559 4.99 -18.65 5.72
CA LEU A 559 3.53 -18.64 5.90
C LEU A 559 2.89 -19.89 5.28
N PRO A 560 1.66 -20.24 5.64
CA PRO A 560 0.93 -21.36 5.04
C PRO A 560 0.77 -21.25 3.51
N SER A 561 0.71 -20.04 2.97
CA SER A 561 0.70 -19.73 1.53
C SER A 561 2.02 -20.06 0.81
N GLY A 562 3.09 -20.38 1.55
CA GLY A 562 4.46 -20.54 1.04
C GLY A 562 5.26 -19.23 0.97
N ARG A 563 4.63 -18.07 1.16
CA ARG A 563 5.31 -16.78 1.18
C ARG A 563 6.16 -16.63 2.44
N VAL A 564 7.22 -15.83 2.37
CA VAL A 564 8.21 -15.70 3.45
C VAL A 564 8.20 -14.29 4.05
N LEU A 565 8.06 -14.21 5.38
CA LEU A 565 8.37 -13.01 6.14
C LEU A 565 9.87 -12.99 6.47
N GLN A 566 10.56 -11.93 6.04
CA GLN A 566 12.00 -11.77 6.26
C GLN A 566 12.29 -10.91 7.50
N TYR A 567 13.17 -11.43 8.38
CA TYR A 567 13.72 -10.75 9.54
C TYR A 567 15.26 -10.74 9.46
N SER A 568 15.76 -10.21 8.34
CA SER A 568 17.19 -10.30 7.97
C SER A 568 18.13 -9.91 9.10
N ASN A 569 19.15 -10.72 9.32
CA ASN A 569 20.17 -10.51 10.35
C ASN A 569 19.56 -10.35 11.75
N ALA A 570 18.57 -11.20 12.08
CA ALA A 570 17.97 -11.23 13.41
C ALA A 570 19.02 -11.60 14.46
N ARG A 571 19.16 -10.76 15.48
CA ARG A 571 20.19 -10.87 16.50
C ARG A 571 19.77 -10.28 17.83
N TYR A 572 20.37 -10.73 18.90
CA TYR A 572 20.23 -10.08 20.20
C TYR A 572 21.09 -8.81 20.26
N LYS A 573 20.52 -7.74 20.80
CA LYS A 573 21.18 -6.47 21.09
C LYS A 573 20.92 -6.08 22.54
N GLY A 574 22.00 -5.88 23.33
CA GLY A 574 21.91 -5.35 24.68
C GLY A 574 21.51 -3.87 24.66
N GLU A 575 20.61 -3.48 25.54
CA GLU A 575 20.24 -2.08 25.80
C GLU A 575 20.37 -1.82 27.30
N GLU A 576 21.11 -0.77 27.66
CA GLU A 576 21.25 -0.35 29.04
C GLU A 576 19.94 0.26 29.52
N THR A 577 19.43 -0.22 30.63
CA THR A 577 18.23 0.28 31.30
C THR A 577 18.57 0.62 32.76
N GLN A 578 17.71 1.31 33.46
CA GLN A 578 17.89 1.63 34.88
C GLN A 578 18.05 0.38 35.78
N SER A 579 17.55 -0.77 35.31
CA SER A 579 17.60 -2.07 36.01
C SER A 579 18.72 -3.01 35.51
N GLY A 580 19.61 -2.54 34.62
CA GLY A 580 20.69 -3.34 34.03
C GLY A 580 20.55 -3.49 32.50
N VAL A 581 21.32 -4.42 31.92
CA VAL A 581 21.27 -4.69 30.46
C VAL A 581 20.10 -5.61 30.14
N THR A 582 19.19 -5.12 29.28
CA THR A 582 18.08 -5.93 28.74
C THR A 582 18.43 -6.36 27.31
N MET A 583 18.30 -7.66 27.02
CA MET A 583 18.53 -8.20 25.67
C MET A 583 17.26 -8.05 24.84
N LYS A 584 17.36 -7.36 23.70
CA LYS A 584 16.27 -7.18 22.74
C LYS A 584 16.63 -7.85 21.42
N VAL A 585 15.64 -8.40 20.71
CA VAL A 585 15.82 -8.88 19.35
C VAL A 585 15.67 -7.71 18.39
N VAL A 586 16.63 -7.60 17.46
CA VAL A 586 16.59 -6.61 16.38
C VAL A 586 16.86 -7.31 15.03
N PHE A 587 16.34 -6.73 13.95
CA PHE A 587 16.59 -7.17 12.58
C PHE A 587 16.82 -5.97 11.67
N ASP A 588 17.43 -6.18 10.52
CA ASP A 588 17.68 -5.14 9.54
C ASP A 588 16.39 -4.90 8.72
N SER A 589 15.86 -3.67 8.79
CA SER A 589 14.64 -3.30 8.07
C SER A 589 14.92 -2.98 6.60
N ASP A 590 13.86 -2.77 5.83
CA ASP A 590 13.86 -2.30 4.45
C ASP A 590 14.26 -0.82 4.28
N LYS A 591 14.51 -0.12 5.40
CA LYS A 591 14.96 1.28 5.40
C LYS A 591 16.47 1.35 5.49
N TYR A 592 17.04 2.28 4.75
CA TYR A 592 18.48 2.53 4.72
C TYR A 592 18.80 3.91 5.27
N ASP A 593 19.90 4.01 6.00
CA ASP A 593 20.43 5.28 6.46
C ASP A 593 21.12 6.06 5.30
N ARG A 594 21.62 7.27 5.61
CA ARG A 594 22.30 8.11 4.62
C ARG A 594 23.59 7.51 4.05
N TRP A 595 24.13 6.46 4.68
CA TRP A 595 25.32 5.74 4.23
C TRP A 595 25.00 4.41 3.53
N GLY A 596 23.70 4.14 3.28
CA GLY A 596 23.26 2.92 2.62
C GLY A 596 23.28 1.67 3.50
N LYS A 597 23.34 1.81 4.84
CA LYS A 597 23.24 0.69 5.77
C LYS A 597 21.78 0.47 6.20
N PRO A 598 21.30 -0.77 6.31
CA PRO A 598 19.97 -1.06 6.83
C PRO A 598 19.80 -0.49 8.24
N VAL A 599 18.64 0.12 8.49
CA VAL A 599 18.28 0.64 9.82
C VAL A 599 17.75 -0.51 10.67
N PRO A 600 18.35 -0.83 11.81
CA PRO A 600 17.85 -1.87 12.69
C PRO A 600 16.48 -1.53 13.25
N LYS A 601 15.56 -2.50 13.25
CA LYS A 601 14.23 -2.40 13.83
C LYS A 601 14.11 -3.40 14.98
N TYR A 602 13.48 -2.97 16.07
CA TYR A 602 13.19 -3.83 17.21
C TYR A 602 12.10 -4.83 16.86
N LEU A 603 12.34 -6.11 17.14
CA LEU A 603 11.37 -7.20 17.02
C LEU A 603 10.94 -7.64 18.42
N TRP A 604 9.63 -7.65 18.65
CA TRP A 604 8.99 -8.17 19.85
C TRP A 604 7.76 -8.98 19.46
N HIS A 605 7.27 -9.81 20.35
CA HIS A 605 6.20 -10.76 20.05
C HIS A 605 4.92 -10.09 19.53
N GLY A 606 4.59 -8.88 20.00
CA GLY A 606 3.43 -8.14 19.48
C GLY A 606 3.59 -7.69 18.04
N LEU A 607 4.77 -7.19 17.64
CA LEU A 607 5.06 -6.89 16.23
C LEU A 607 5.09 -8.16 15.37
N LEU A 608 5.58 -9.27 15.94
CA LEU A 608 5.66 -10.54 15.24
C LEU A 608 4.28 -11.10 14.90
N ILE A 609 3.36 -11.13 15.90
CA ILE A 609 1.99 -11.60 15.68
C ILE A 609 1.21 -10.69 14.75
N GLU A 610 1.39 -9.36 14.86
CA GLU A 610 0.80 -8.39 13.93
C GLU A 610 1.25 -8.64 12.49
N ASN A 611 2.56 -8.82 12.27
CA ASN A 611 3.10 -9.11 10.94
C ASN A 611 2.56 -10.44 10.38
N ILE A 612 2.46 -11.48 11.19
CA ILE A 612 1.91 -12.78 10.81
C ILE A 612 0.43 -12.63 10.42
N ALA A 613 -0.38 -12.02 11.27
CA ALA A 613 -1.81 -11.86 11.03
C ALA A 613 -2.09 -11.03 9.76
N GLN A 614 -1.41 -9.89 9.62
CA GLN A 614 -1.57 -9.01 8.46
C GLN A 614 -1.07 -9.67 7.16
N ALA A 615 0.03 -10.40 7.21
CA ALA A 615 0.57 -11.06 6.04
C ALA A 615 -0.31 -12.23 5.58
N THR A 616 -0.83 -13.01 6.54
CA THR A 616 -1.76 -14.12 6.23
C THR A 616 -3.08 -13.59 5.67
N ALA A 617 -3.64 -12.52 6.26
CA ALA A 617 -4.84 -11.86 5.73
C ALA A 617 -4.62 -11.33 4.29
N ARG A 618 -3.44 -10.76 4.02
CA ARG A 618 -3.06 -10.32 2.68
C ARG A 618 -2.98 -11.48 1.69
N ASP A 619 -2.47 -12.63 2.09
CA ASP A 619 -2.35 -13.80 1.22
C ASP A 619 -3.72 -14.39 0.87
N ILE A 620 -4.64 -14.41 1.83
CA ILE A 620 -6.04 -14.77 1.60
C ILE A 620 -6.67 -13.85 0.55
N LEU A 621 -6.57 -12.52 0.76
CA LEU A 621 -7.10 -11.53 -0.17
C LEU A 621 -6.47 -11.67 -1.58
N ALA A 622 -5.16 -11.93 -1.66
CA ALA A 622 -4.49 -12.09 -2.95
C ALA A 622 -5.00 -13.29 -3.74
N GLU A 623 -5.20 -14.42 -3.09
CA GLU A 623 -5.77 -15.63 -3.73
C GLU A 623 -7.21 -15.38 -4.19
N GLN A 624 -8.02 -14.76 -3.35
CA GLN A 624 -9.40 -14.40 -3.70
C GLN A 624 -9.46 -13.39 -4.85
N LEU A 625 -8.62 -12.36 -4.82
CA LEU A 625 -8.52 -11.34 -5.87
C LEU A 625 -8.20 -11.96 -7.24
N VAL A 626 -7.25 -12.90 -7.28
CA VAL A 626 -6.87 -13.61 -8.50
C VAL A 626 -8.02 -14.51 -8.98
N ASN A 627 -8.65 -15.27 -8.09
CA ASN A 627 -9.74 -16.18 -8.43
C ASN A 627 -10.99 -15.40 -8.91
N VAL A 628 -11.33 -14.29 -8.27
CA VAL A 628 -12.42 -13.41 -8.72
C VAL A 628 -12.13 -12.85 -10.10
N ASN A 629 -10.91 -12.34 -10.33
CA ASN A 629 -10.54 -11.78 -11.63
C ASN A 629 -10.61 -12.83 -12.74
N ALA A 630 -10.04 -14.00 -12.51
CA ALA A 630 -10.04 -15.09 -13.49
C ALA A 630 -11.45 -15.47 -13.91
N GLU A 631 -12.37 -15.70 -12.97
CA GLU A 631 -13.73 -16.09 -13.31
C GLU A 631 -14.55 -14.95 -13.95
N LEU A 632 -14.36 -13.70 -13.51
CA LEU A 632 -15.03 -12.56 -14.14
C LEU A 632 -14.61 -12.38 -15.61
N GLU A 633 -13.30 -12.50 -15.89
CA GLU A 633 -12.77 -12.38 -17.25
C GLU A 633 -13.18 -13.57 -18.13
N ASP A 634 -13.03 -14.80 -17.64
CA ASP A 634 -13.37 -16.03 -18.38
C ASP A 634 -14.86 -16.08 -18.76
N THR A 635 -15.73 -15.52 -17.92
CA THR A 635 -17.18 -15.49 -18.17
C THR A 635 -17.65 -14.21 -18.88
N GLY A 636 -16.77 -13.25 -19.10
CA GLY A 636 -17.11 -11.94 -19.69
C GLY A 636 -18.02 -11.09 -18.78
N LEU A 637 -18.02 -11.36 -17.46
CA LEU A 637 -18.84 -10.66 -16.48
C LEU A 637 -18.16 -9.40 -15.91
N GLY A 638 -16.86 -9.20 -16.18
CA GLY A 638 -16.13 -8.03 -15.72
C GLY A 638 -14.66 -8.33 -15.45
N TRP A 639 -14.03 -7.50 -14.63
CA TRP A 639 -12.64 -7.65 -14.18
C TRP A 639 -12.41 -6.99 -12.84
N VAL A 640 -11.35 -7.39 -12.13
CA VAL A 640 -10.92 -6.73 -10.88
C VAL A 640 -10.17 -5.44 -11.19
N MET A 641 -10.64 -4.32 -10.65
CA MET A 641 -10.01 -3.00 -10.75
C MET A 641 -8.86 -2.82 -9.75
N GLY A 642 -8.92 -3.52 -8.61
CA GLY A 642 -7.92 -3.49 -7.55
C GLY A 642 -8.49 -3.82 -6.17
N SER A 643 -7.75 -3.45 -5.12
CA SER A 643 -8.15 -3.72 -3.73
C SER A 643 -7.95 -2.51 -2.82
N VAL A 644 -8.81 -2.36 -1.81
CA VAL A 644 -8.70 -1.34 -0.75
C VAL A 644 -8.70 -2.05 0.60
N HIS A 645 -7.53 -2.13 1.23
CA HIS A 645 -7.32 -2.88 2.48
C HIS A 645 -7.70 -4.36 2.35
N ASP A 646 -8.89 -4.74 2.79
CA ASP A 646 -9.49 -6.06 2.78
C ASP A 646 -10.72 -6.17 1.85
N GLU A 647 -10.96 -5.14 1.04
CA GLU A 647 -12.05 -5.13 0.05
C GLU A 647 -11.50 -5.28 -1.39
N ILE A 648 -12.21 -6.02 -2.26
CA ILE A 648 -11.97 -6.13 -3.69
C ILE A 648 -12.94 -5.20 -4.42
N LEU A 649 -12.41 -4.45 -5.40
CA LEU A 649 -13.20 -3.66 -6.32
C LEU A 649 -13.17 -4.31 -7.71
N ALA A 650 -14.32 -4.47 -8.34
CA ALA A 650 -14.46 -5.00 -9.69
C ALA A 650 -15.40 -4.15 -10.55
N ALA A 651 -15.10 -4.05 -11.83
CA ALA A 651 -16.05 -3.56 -12.83
C ALA A 651 -16.94 -4.73 -13.24
N LEU A 652 -18.22 -4.65 -12.93
CA LEU A 652 -19.21 -5.70 -13.20
C LEU A 652 -20.15 -5.26 -14.31
N THR A 653 -20.34 -6.11 -15.33
CA THR A 653 -21.23 -5.81 -16.47
C THR A 653 -22.66 -5.59 -16.04
N GLU A 654 -23.31 -4.54 -16.54
CA GLU A 654 -24.73 -4.24 -16.27
C GLU A 654 -25.68 -5.27 -16.88
N ARG A 655 -25.20 -6.13 -17.78
CA ARG A 655 -26.04 -7.15 -18.44
C ARG A 655 -26.45 -8.29 -17.50
N ASP A 656 -25.64 -8.59 -16.48
CA ASP A 656 -25.90 -9.70 -15.55
C ASP A 656 -25.22 -9.42 -14.18
N LEU A 657 -25.62 -8.32 -13.55
CA LEU A 657 -25.01 -7.79 -12.32
C LEU A 657 -25.05 -8.77 -11.15
N ASP A 658 -26.22 -9.38 -10.91
CA ASP A 658 -26.39 -10.30 -9.79
C ASP A 658 -25.47 -11.51 -9.92
N ARG A 659 -25.34 -12.06 -11.14
CA ARG A 659 -24.42 -13.17 -11.40
C ARG A 659 -22.96 -12.75 -11.27
N ALA A 660 -22.61 -11.56 -11.79
CA ALA A 660 -21.27 -11.01 -11.68
C ALA A 660 -20.88 -10.77 -10.22
N TYR A 661 -21.79 -10.20 -9.42
CA TYR A 661 -21.53 -9.96 -8.01
C TYR A 661 -21.46 -11.28 -7.20
N ALA A 662 -22.28 -12.28 -7.52
CA ALA A 662 -22.24 -13.59 -6.89
C ALA A 662 -20.87 -14.32 -7.09
N VAL A 663 -20.12 -14.01 -8.16
CA VAL A 663 -18.73 -14.47 -8.31
C VAL A 663 -17.85 -13.94 -7.18
N MET A 664 -17.95 -12.64 -6.89
CA MET A 664 -17.16 -12.02 -5.81
C MET A 664 -17.52 -12.61 -4.44
N GLU A 665 -18.81 -12.66 -4.09
CA GLU A 665 -19.28 -13.19 -2.81
C GLU A 665 -18.82 -14.64 -2.60
N ARG A 666 -18.97 -15.50 -3.60
CA ARG A 666 -18.59 -16.89 -3.51
C ARG A 666 -17.11 -17.09 -3.27
N HIS A 667 -16.24 -16.42 -4.04
CA HIS A 667 -14.79 -16.55 -3.86
C HIS A 667 -14.32 -15.95 -2.54
N MET A 668 -14.91 -14.84 -2.10
CA MET A 668 -14.53 -14.21 -0.85
C MET A 668 -15.10 -14.89 0.41
N ALA A 669 -16.07 -15.79 0.26
CA ALA A 669 -16.56 -16.65 1.36
C ALA A 669 -15.71 -17.90 1.59
N VAL A 670 -14.85 -18.28 0.63
CA VAL A 670 -14.06 -19.52 0.68
C VAL A 670 -12.65 -19.24 1.16
N ALA A 671 -12.24 -19.91 2.25
CA ALA A 671 -10.87 -19.88 2.71
C ALA A 671 -9.95 -20.67 1.77
N PRO A 672 -8.72 -20.21 1.53
CA PRO A 672 -7.71 -20.97 0.81
C PRO A 672 -7.51 -22.38 1.39
N SER A 673 -7.11 -23.33 0.54
CA SER A 673 -6.90 -24.72 0.96
C SER A 673 -5.88 -24.91 2.09
N TRP A 674 -4.93 -23.97 2.22
CA TRP A 674 -3.94 -23.95 3.28
C TRP A 674 -4.45 -23.32 4.61
N ALA A 675 -5.61 -22.63 4.62
CA ALA A 675 -6.21 -21.99 5.79
C ALA A 675 -7.35 -22.84 6.39
N VAL A 676 -7.08 -24.13 6.59
CA VAL A 676 -8.07 -25.11 7.09
C VAL A 676 -8.66 -24.67 8.42
N GLY A 677 -9.98 -24.62 8.50
CA GLY A 677 -10.71 -24.26 9.72
C GLY A 677 -10.87 -22.76 9.97
N LEU A 678 -10.37 -21.88 9.08
CA LEU A 678 -10.63 -20.44 9.16
C LEU A 678 -12.00 -20.12 8.55
N PRO A 679 -12.99 -19.65 9.34
CA PRO A 679 -14.25 -19.18 8.77
C PRO A 679 -14.06 -17.80 8.15
N LEU A 680 -14.57 -17.61 6.93
CA LEU A 680 -14.62 -16.31 6.26
C LEU A 680 -16.05 -15.88 6.05
N ALA A 681 -16.28 -14.59 6.09
CA ALA A 681 -17.52 -13.95 5.69
C ALA A 681 -17.16 -12.65 4.96
N ASN A 682 -18.05 -12.21 4.11
CA ASN A 682 -17.91 -10.98 3.37
C ASN A 682 -19.20 -10.15 3.42
N ASP A 683 -19.08 -8.88 3.07
CA ASP A 683 -20.20 -7.96 2.94
C ASP A 683 -19.91 -6.98 1.82
N GLY A 684 -20.90 -6.60 1.05
CA GLY A 684 -20.67 -5.71 -0.08
C GLY A 684 -21.93 -5.36 -0.84
N GLY A 685 -21.74 -5.03 -2.09
CA GLY A 685 -22.78 -4.63 -3.03
C GLY A 685 -22.17 -4.02 -4.28
N TYR A 686 -23.03 -3.51 -5.14
CA TYR A 686 -22.61 -2.85 -6.37
C TYR A 686 -23.40 -1.57 -6.60
N ALA A 687 -22.77 -0.59 -7.26
CA ALA A 687 -23.38 0.67 -7.66
C ALA A 687 -22.58 1.29 -8.82
N LYS A 688 -23.15 2.30 -9.49
CA LYS A 688 -22.41 3.05 -10.52
C LYS A 688 -21.21 3.78 -9.92
N GLU A 689 -21.37 4.33 -8.71
CA GLU A 689 -20.31 4.98 -7.94
C GLU A 689 -19.70 4.05 -6.88
N TYR A 690 -18.46 4.34 -6.49
CA TYR A 690 -17.79 3.67 -5.36
C TYR A 690 -18.43 4.14 -4.05
N SER A 691 -19.59 3.58 -3.69
CA SER A 691 -20.44 4.04 -2.60
C SER A 691 -20.18 3.32 -1.27
N LYS A 692 -19.71 2.08 -1.26
CA LYS A 692 -19.55 1.28 -0.05
C LYS A 692 -18.20 1.44 0.65
#